data_f8467924caecc5c1744e305e6ad9f4ac
#
_entry.id   f8467924caecc5c1744e305e6ad9f4ac
#
_cell.length_a   1.000
_cell.length_b   1.000
_cell.length_c   1.000
_cell.angle_alpha   90.00
_cell.angle_beta   90.00
_cell.angle_gamma   90.00
#
_symmetry.space_group_name_H-M   'P 1'
#
loop_
_entity.id
_entity.type
_entity.pdbx_description
1 polymer ?
#
loop_
_entity_poly.entity_id
_entity_poly.type
_entity_poly.pdbx_seq_one_letter_code
_entity_poly.pdbx_strand_id
1 'polypeptide(L)'
;MDYSQILSQQFNIKEEYAKNIITLLDDGNTIPFIARYRKEMHGSMDDQLIREFAEKLEYLRGLDKRRDEIRSLIDTQEKLTDEINLALDKAATLSELEDIYRPYRPKRKTRASIAKEKGLEPLANDILKQEKGFDPSKSAVDYIDEEKGVTSVEDAIQGAMDIIAELVSDNAEIRKRIRNLTNANGVLVSVATDEEKDSVYKNYYDYKEPVKKIAGHRVLAVNRGEKEGFLKVSVETDSEKPLNSIFRAMITDKNQLCSDIIREACTDAYQRLIYPSIEREVRNDLTDTAAENAMKVFAVNLKQLLMQPPVKGKTVLALDPGYRTGCKTAVVDSTGKVLDTTVIYPTHSDKKIQESKQTLLRLIKKHHVDIISIGNGTASKETEMFTAETIKEADHPVYYMVVSEAGASVYSASKLAATELPDLDLTLRSAVSIARRLQDPLAELVKIEPKAIGVGQYQHDMPQKKLGETLDGVVEDCVNSVGADLNTASPALLSRVSGLNAPVCKNIVAYREENGAFSSRAELKKVPKLGPKAFEQCAGFLRVPESRNPLDNTGVHPESYKSAKELLGLLEYSDKEIKSGNFSDIQQRVKAKGTKSLADVLGIGLPTLDDIVKELSKPGRDPRDELPAPMLRSDILDIKDLKEGMELKGTVRNVIDFGAFVDIGVHQDGLVHISQICDKYIKHPSEVLKVGDVVNVKVLSVDPEKNRISLTMRF
;
A
#
# COMPACT_ATOMS: atom_id res chain seq x y z
N MET A 1 -14.83 23.06 -9.53
CA MET A 1 -15.33 22.53 -8.22
C MET A 1 -14.68 23.27 -7.07
N ASP A 2 -15.38 23.40 -5.93
CA ASP A 2 -14.73 23.83 -4.68
C ASP A 2 -14.13 22.59 -3.98
N TYR A 3 -12.84 22.35 -4.23
CA TYR A 3 -12.14 21.21 -3.67
C TYR A 3 -12.08 21.26 -2.14
N SER A 4 -11.96 22.46 -1.56
CA SER A 4 -11.85 22.62 -0.11
C SER A 4 -13.12 22.20 0.61
N GLN A 5 -14.28 22.54 0.07
CA GLN A 5 -15.58 22.15 0.61
C GLN A 5 -15.79 20.63 0.50
N ILE A 6 -15.49 20.03 -0.67
CA ILE A 6 -15.67 18.59 -0.89
C ILE A 6 -14.75 17.79 0.04
N LEU A 7 -13.46 18.15 0.09
CA LEU A 7 -12.46 17.45 0.90
C LEU A 7 -12.69 17.63 2.39
N SER A 8 -13.12 18.83 2.84
CA SER A 8 -13.45 19.07 4.25
C SER A 8 -14.58 18.16 4.74
N GLN A 9 -15.61 17.96 3.93
CA GLN A 9 -16.71 17.04 4.24
C GLN A 9 -16.25 15.58 4.24
N GLN A 10 -15.47 15.17 3.23
CA GLN A 10 -15.01 13.78 3.10
C GLN A 10 -14.07 13.35 4.24
N PHE A 11 -13.16 14.24 4.65
CA PHE A 11 -12.19 13.99 5.71
C PHE A 11 -12.65 14.43 7.10
N ASN A 12 -13.86 14.98 7.20
CA ASN A 12 -14.44 15.50 8.44
C ASN A 12 -13.52 16.50 9.16
N ILE A 13 -12.97 17.44 8.41
CA ILE A 13 -12.10 18.52 8.89
C ILE A 13 -12.72 19.90 8.60
N LYS A 14 -12.18 20.95 9.23
CA LYS A 14 -12.58 22.31 8.92
C LYS A 14 -12.18 22.67 7.49
N GLU A 15 -13.01 23.45 6.79
CA GLU A 15 -12.72 23.89 5.43
C GLU A 15 -11.43 24.73 5.34
N GLU A 16 -11.12 25.51 6.37
CA GLU A 16 -9.86 26.24 6.50
C GLU A 16 -8.65 25.29 6.45
N TYR A 17 -8.70 24.14 7.15
CA TYR A 17 -7.63 23.14 7.11
C TYR A 17 -7.49 22.52 5.73
N ALA A 18 -8.61 22.23 5.06
CA ALA A 18 -8.57 21.75 3.68
C ALA A 18 -7.91 22.76 2.73
N LYS A 19 -8.26 24.05 2.82
CA LYS A 19 -7.61 25.13 2.04
C LYS A 19 -6.12 25.21 2.30
N ASN A 20 -5.73 25.16 3.56
CA ASN A 20 -4.32 25.21 3.95
C ASN A 20 -3.52 24.02 3.40
N ILE A 21 -4.05 22.78 3.48
CA ILE A 21 -3.38 21.60 2.95
C ILE A 21 -3.22 21.72 1.42
N ILE A 22 -4.26 22.17 0.71
CA ILE A 22 -4.21 22.38 -0.75
C ILE A 22 -3.10 23.39 -1.08
N THR A 23 -3.06 24.53 -0.38
CA THR A 23 -2.03 25.56 -0.59
C THR A 23 -0.63 25.00 -0.33
N LEU A 24 -0.44 24.29 0.78
CA LEU A 24 0.87 23.69 1.13
C LEU A 24 1.34 22.69 0.06
N LEU A 25 0.43 21.85 -0.46
CA LEU A 25 0.74 20.90 -1.53
C LEU A 25 1.07 21.64 -2.84
N ASP A 26 0.33 22.68 -3.19
CA ASP A 26 0.55 23.47 -4.41
C ASP A 26 1.85 24.26 -4.33
N ASP A 27 2.25 24.70 -3.15
CA ASP A 27 3.57 25.28 -2.88
C ASP A 27 4.68 24.24 -3.00
N GLY A 28 4.39 22.95 -3.21
CA GLY A 28 5.33 21.86 -3.37
C GLY A 28 6.01 21.45 -2.08
N ASN A 29 5.33 21.58 -0.93
CA ASN A 29 5.79 20.99 0.31
C ASN A 29 5.53 19.47 0.28
N THR A 30 6.46 18.72 0.87
CA THR A 30 6.35 17.26 0.98
C THR A 30 5.37 16.88 2.09
N ILE A 31 4.74 15.71 1.94
CA ILE A 31 3.77 15.21 2.92
C ILE A 31 4.37 15.05 4.32
N PRO A 32 5.57 14.45 4.50
CA PRO A 32 6.19 14.35 5.83
C PRO A 32 6.45 15.71 6.48
N PHE A 33 6.85 16.71 5.68
CA PHE A 33 7.09 18.07 6.17
C PHE A 33 5.78 18.71 6.64
N ILE A 34 4.71 18.62 5.85
CA ILE A 34 3.38 19.14 6.21
C ILE A 34 2.93 18.47 7.52
N ALA A 35 2.91 17.13 7.56
CA ALA A 35 2.45 16.36 8.71
C ALA A 35 3.20 16.69 10.00
N ARG A 36 4.52 16.89 9.91
CA ARG A 36 5.38 17.11 11.06
C ARG A 36 5.46 18.57 11.51
N TYR A 37 5.60 19.52 10.57
CA TYR A 37 5.97 20.89 10.88
C TYR A 37 4.91 21.94 10.58
N ARG A 38 3.73 21.53 10.09
CA ARG A 38 2.60 22.43 9.78
C ARG A 38 1.29 22.03 10.45
N LYS A 39 1.37 21.34 11.61
CA LYS A 39 0.24 20.72 12.34
C LYS A 39 -0.90 21.70 12.62
N GLU A 40 -0.61 22.94 12.90
CA GLU A 40 -1.60 23.97 13.18
C GLU A 40 -2.45 24.31 11.95
N MET A 41 -1.87 24.17 10.76
CA MET A 41 -2.53 24.49 9.51
C MET A 41 -3.50 23.40 9.03
N HIS A 42 -3.35 22.15 9.52
CA HIS A 42 -4.16 21.02 9.09
C HIS A 42 -4.85 20.26 10.23
N GLY A 43 -4.85 20.81 11.45
CA GLY A 43 -5.55 20.18 12.59
C GLY A 43 -4.93 18.89 13.09
N SER A 44 -3.61 18.74 12.97
CA SER A 44 -2.82 17.57 13.43
C SER A 44 -3.19 16.26 12.74
N MET A 45 -3.59 16.29 11.47
CA MET A 45 -3.71 15.08 10.64
C MET A 45 -2.35 14.39 10.54
N ASP A 46 -2.37 13.06 10.52
CA ASP A 46 -1.16 12.27 10.32
C ASP A 46 -0.74 12.24 8.84
N ASP A 47 0.44 11.72 8.58
CA ASP A 47 1.06 11.60 7.26
C ASP A 47 0.20 10.77 6.29
N GLN A 48 -0.40 9.68 6.76
CA GLN A 48 -1.25 8.82 5.95
C GLN A 48 -2.53 9.54 5.52
N LEU A 49 -3.21 10.24 6.44
CA LEU A 49 -4.41 11.01 6.12
C LEU A 49 -4.12 12.17 5.14
N ILE A 50 -2.97 12.84 5.29
CA ILE A 50 -2.56 13.90 4.35
C ILE A 50 -2.26 13.31 2.97
N ARG A 51 -1.69 12.10 2.90
CA ARG A 51 -1.45 11.37 1.65
C ARG A 51 -2.76 11.00 0.97
N GLU A 52 -3.71 10.42 1.71
CA GLU A 52 -5.05 10.11 1.19
C GLU A 52 -5.78 11.39 0.71
N PHE A 53 -5.61 12.50 1.42
CA PHE A 53 -6.14 13.80 1.02
C PHE A 53 -5.52 14.28 -0.30
N ALA A 54 -4.20 14.19 -0.46
CA ALA A 54 -3.50 14.58 -1.67
C ALA A 54 -3.91 13.72 -2.88
N GLU A 55 -4.03 12.40 -2.71
CA GLU A 55 -4.52 11.48 -3.75
C GLU A 55 -5.96 11.83 -4.17
N LYS A 56 -6.83 12.15 -3.21
CA LYS A 56 -8.20 12.54 -3.52
C LYS A 56 -8.28 13.90 -4.22
N LEU A 57 -7.43 14.84 -3.84
CA LEU A 57 -7.32 16.14 -4.51
C LEU A 57 -6.89 15.95 -5.98
N GLU A 58 -5.90 15.10 -6.23
CA GLU A 58 -5.44 14.78 -7.58
C GLU A 58 -6.56 14.13 -8.41
N TYR A 59 -7.30 13.18 -7.82
CA TYR A 59 -8.47 12.58 -8.46
C TYR A 59 -9.53 13.63 -8.84
N LEU A 60 -9.87 14.56 -7.93
CA LEU A 60 -10.85 15.60 -8.21
C LEU A 60 -10.38 16.57 -9.30
N ARG A 61 -9.10 16.92 -9.30
CA ARG A 61 -8.50 17.74 -10.36
C ARG A 61 -8.52 17.02 -11.73
N GLY A 62 -8.24 15.71 -11.71
CA GLY A 62 -8.36 14.87 -12.90
C GLY A 62 -9.79 14.80 -13.43
N LEU A 63 -10.76 14.68 -12.52
CA LEU A 63 -12.17 14.68 -12.86
C LEU A 63 -12.63 16.01 -13.48
N ASP A 64 -12.21 17.16 -12.93
CA ASP A 64 -12.51 18.48 -13.48
C ASP A 64 -11.88 18.68 -14.86
N LYS A 65 -10.61 18.32 -14.99
CA LYS A 65 -9.94 18.37 -16.29
C LYS A 65 -10.70 17.55 -17.34
N ARG A 66 -11.11 16.34 -16.98
CA ARG A 66 -11.88 15.47 -17.89
C ARG A 66 -13.25 16.05 -18.23
N ARG A 67 -13.93 16.68 -17.27
CA ARG A 67 -15.18 17.38 -17.48
C ARG A 67 -15.03 18.50 -18.52
N ASP A 68 -14.00 19.31 -18.40
CA ASP A 68 -13.74 20.42 -19.32
C ASP A 68 -13.34 19.92 -20.71
N GLU A 69 -12.57 18.84 -20.80
CA GLU A 69 -12.28 18.17 -22.08
C GLU A 69 -13.56 17.69 -22.76
N ILE A 70 -14.45 17.00 -22.03
CA ILE A 70 -15.72 16.51 -22.57
C ILE A 70 -16.61 17.67 -23.01
N ARG A 71 -16.70 18.73 -22.21
CA ARG A 71 -17.45 19.95 -22.54
C ARG A 71 -16.96 20.54 -23.87
N SER A 72 -15.68 20.70 -24.04
CA SER A 72 -15.06 21.20 -25.27
C SER A 72 -15.33 20.29 -26.47
N LEU A 73 -15.25 18.96 -26.29
CA LEU A 73 -15.50 17.98 -27.34
C LEU A 73 -16.96 17.98 -27.81
N ILE A 74 -17.93 18.22 -26.94
CA ILE A 74 -19.36 18.32 -27.27
C ILE A 74 -19.64 19.67 -27.94
N ASP A 75 -19.04 20.76 -27.42
CA ASP A 75 -19.18 22.11 -27.97
C ASP A 75 -18.65 22.20 -29.41
N THR A 76 -17.49 21.59 -29.70
CA THR A 76 -16.91 21.50 -31.05
C THR A 76 -17.87 20.83 -32.06
N GLN A 77 -18.80 20.00 -31.57
CA GLN A 77 -19.85 19.38 -32.38
C GLN A 77 -21.12 20.22 -32.47
N GLU A 78 -21.13 21.42 -31.91
CA GLU A 78 -22.32 22.30 -31.83
C GLU A 78 -23.55 21.66 -31.13
N LYS A 79 -23.28 20.72 -30.19
CA LYS A 79 -24.31 19.93 -29.50
C LYS A 79 -24.40 20.24 -27.99
N LEU A 80 -23.61 21.18 -27.49
CA LEU A 80 -23.61 21.52 -26.07
C LEU A 80 -24.85 22.35 -25.73
N THR A 81 -25.75 21.79 -24.91
CA THR A 81 -26.94 22.45 -24.38
C THR A 81 -26.76 22.79 -22.91
N ASP A 82 -27.63 23.67 -22.39
CA ASP A 82 -27.65 24.00 -20.94
C ASP A 82 -27.92 22.78 -20.07
N GLU A 83 -28.75 21.85 -20.55
CA GLU A 83 -29.05 20.60 -19.84
C GLU A 83 -27.81 19.68 -19.73
N ILE A 84 -27.05 19.58 -20.83
CA ILE A 84 -25.79 18.79 -20.84
C ILE A 84 -24.75 19.44 -19.94
N ASN A 85 -24.61 20.78 -19.99
CA ASN A 85 -23.72 21.50 -19.09
C ASN A 85 -24.07 21.24 -17.62
N LEU A 86 -25.36 21.33 -17.27
CA LEU A 86 -25.83 21.06 -15.91
C LEU A 86 -25.57 19.59 -15.50
N ALA A 87 -25.76 18.65 -16.43
CA ALA A 87 -25.47 17.22 -16.19
C ALA A 87 -23.97 16.98 -15.95
N LEU A 88 -23.10 17.60 -16.76
CA LEU A 88 -21.65 17.53 -16.58
C LEU A 88 -21.22 18.11 -15.22
N ASP A 89 -21.79 19.25 -14.81
CA ASP A 89 -21.47 19.88 -13.53
C ASP A 89 -21.91 19.03 -12.32
N LYS A 90 -23.01 18.29 -12.45
CA LYS A 90 -23.54 17.39 -11.41
C LYS A 90 -22.82 16.05 -11.34
N ALA A 91 -22.12 15.65 -12.39
CA ALA A 91 -21.43 14.36 -12.42
C ALA A 91 -20.33 14.30 -11.34
N ALA A 92 -20.43 13.32 -10.46
CA ALA A 92 -19.53 13.12 -9.32
C ALA A 92 -18.42 12.11 -9.57
N THR A 93 -18.55 11.31 -10.64
CA THR A 93 -17.61 10.24 -10.97
C THR A 93 -17.20 10.29 -12.44
N LEU A 94 -16.06 9.67 -12.74
CA LEU A 94 -15.58 9.53 -14.12
C LEU A 94 -16.59 8.74 -14.98
N SER A 95 -17.19 7.69 -14.44
CA SER A 95 -18.19 6.87 -15.14
C SER A 95 -19.42 7.69 -15.53
N GLU A 96 -19.88 8.60 -14.66
CA GLU A 96 -21.00 9.49 -14.98
C GLU A 96 -20.63 10.49 -16.09
N LEU A 97 -19.42 11.05 -16.08
CA LEU A 97 -18.92 11.91 -17.16
C LEU A 97 -18.83 11.18 -18.50
N GLU A 98 -18.29 9.97 -18.49
CA GLU A 98 -18.17 9.14 -19.71
C GLU A 98 -19.54 8.70 -20.25
N ASP A 99 -20.52 8.43 -19.39
CA ASP A 99 -21.88 8.11 -19.80
C ASP A 99 -22.55 9.32 -20.49
N ILE A 100 -22.36 10.54 -19.98
CA ILE A 100 -22.87 11.77 -20.62
C ILE A 100 -22.19 12.01 -21.98
N TYR A 101 -20.88 11.74 -22.08
CA TYR A 101 -20.11 11.91 -23.31
C TYR A 101 -20.41 10.84 -24.35
N ARG A 102 -20.90 9.66 -23.95
CA ARG A 102 -21.06 8.48 -24.81
C ARG A 102 -21.81 8.70 -26.12
N PRO A 103 -22.94 9.44 -26.19
CA PRO A 103 -23.63 9.74 -27.44
C PRO A 103 -22.83 10.58 -28.42
N TYR A 104 -21.87 11.37 -27.94
CA TYR A 104 -21.05 12.32 -28.70
C TYR A 104 -19.67 11.77 -29.08
N ARG A 105 -19.32 10.60 -28.53
CA ARG A 105 -18.03 9.98 -28.79
C ARG A 105 -17.96 9.46 -30.21
N PRO A 106 -16.86 9.72 -30.96
CA PRO A 106 -16.66 9.13 -32.27
C PRO A 106 -16.76 7.61 -32.21
N LYS A 107 -17.71 7.04 -32.93
CA LYS A 107 -17.93 5.59 -32.97
C LYS A 107 -17.35 5.00 -34.25
N ARG A 108 -16.85 3.76 -34.13
CA ARG A 108 -16.57 2.94 -35.32
C ARG A 108 -17.91 2.53 -35.99
N LYS A 109 -17.86 2.02 -37.21
CA LYS A 109 -19.03 1.54 -37.94
C LYS A 109 -19.84 0.55 -37.08
N THR A 110 -21.04 0.97 -36.63
CA THR A 110 -21.96 0.17 -35.77
C THR A 110 -23.16 -0.25 -36.62
N ARG A 111 -23.98 -1.23 -36.14
CA ARG A 111 -25.23 -1.58 -36.84
C ARG A 111 -26.15 -0.35 -36.98
N ALA A 112 -26.25 0.46 -35.91
CA ALA A 112 -27.04 1.69 -35.93
C ALA A 112 -26.48 2.73 -36.92
N SER A 113 -25.17 2.92 -37.02
CA SER A 113 -24.57 3.86 -37.97
C SER A 113 -24.83 3.41 -39.43
N ILE A 114 -24.76 2.11 -39.70
CA ILE A 114 -25.09 1.53 -41.01
C ILE A 114 -26.58 1.75 -41.30
N ALA A 115 -27.47 1.52 -40.34
CA ALA A 115 -28.89 1.76 -40.53
C ALA A 115 -29.23 3.25 -40.77
N LYS A 116 -28.50 4.18 -40.13
CA LYS A 116 -28.60 5.62 -40.39
C LYS A 116 -28.13 5.98 -41.81
N GLU A 117 -27.00 5.41 -42.26
CA GLU A 117 -26.50 5.57 -43.64
C GLU A 117 -27.53 5.07 -44.67
N LYS A 118 -28.32 4.06 -44.35
CA LYS A 118 -29.42 3.55 -45.15
C LYS A 118 -30.67 4.46 -45.13
N GLY A 119 -30.70 5.49 -44.28
CA GLY A 119 -31.81 6.44 -44.16
C GLY A 119 -32.94 6.00 -43.25
N LEU A 120 -32.72 5.06 -42.32
CA LEU A 120 -33.76 4.48 -41.44
C LEU A 120 -33.98 5.27 -40.12
N GLU A 121 -33.26 6.38 -39.88
CA GLU A 121 -33.39 7.19 -38.68
C GLU A 121 -34.79 7.82 -38.52
N PRO A 122 -35.49 8.34 -39.58
CA PRO A 122 -36.85 8.84 -39.42
C PRO A 122 -37.84 7.75 -38.98
N LEU A 123 -37.73 6.53 -39.53
CA LEU A 123 -38.57 5.40 -39.12
C LEU A 123 -38.37 5.05 -37.64
N ALA A 124 -37.12 5.00 -37.17
CA ALA A 124 -36.80 4.78 -35.76
C ALA A 124 -37.42 5.86 -34.84
N ASN A 125 -37.35 7.14 -35.28
CA ASN A 125 -37.92 8.25 -34.54
C ASN A 125 -39.45 8.20 -34.47
N ASP A 126 -40.14 7.78 -35.55
CA ASP A 126 -41.59 7.65 -35.58
C ASP A 126 -42.06 6.47 -34.71
N ILE A 127 -41.35 5.36 -34.70
CA ILE A 127 -41.59 4.25 -33.75
C ILE A 127 -41.47 4.73 -32.32
N LEU A 128 -40.43 5.54 -31.99
CA LEU A 128 -40.21 6.05 -30.63
C LEU A 128 -41.27 7.05 -30.16
N LYS A 129 -41.96 7.79 -31.06
CA LYS A 129 -43.08 8.68 -30.69
C LYS A 129 -44.27 7.90 -30.20
N GLN A 130 -44.44 6.64 -30.60
CA GLN A 130 -45.56 5.76 -30.22
C GLN A 130 -46.92 6.42 -30.44
N GLU A 131 -47.12 7.10 -31.58
CA GLU A 131 -48.34 7.79 -31.90
C GLU A 131 -49.50 6.79 -32.12
N LYS A 132 -50.70 7.12 -31.63
CA LYS A 132 -51.88 6.26 -31.79
C LYS A 132 -52.21 6.10 -33.28
N GLY A 133 -52.39 4.83 -33.73
CA GLY A 133 -52.74 4.52 -35.11
C GLY A 133 -51.56 4.47 -36.09
N PHE A 134 -50.32 4.80 -35.65
CA PHE A 134 -49.14 4.57 -36.44
C PHE A 134 -48.85 3.08 -36.57
N ASP A 135 -48.68 2.63 -37.83
CA ASP A 135 -48.36 1.22 -38.15
C ASP A 135 -46.93 1.16 -38.67
N PRO A 136 -45.98 0.69 -37.85
CA PRO A 136 -44.58 0.60 -38.26
C PRO A 136 -44.33 -0.21 -39.54
N SER A 137 -45.07 -1.30 -39.72
CA SER A 137 -44.91 -2.18 -40.88
C SER A 137 -45.35 -1.52 -42.17
N LYS A 138 -46.44 -0.73 -42.12
CA LYS A 138 -46.87 0.06 -43.29
C LYS A 138 -45.89 1.19 -43.63
N SER A 139 -45.42 1.90 -42.59
CA SER A 139 -44.45 2.98 -42.81
C SER A 139 -43.10 2.44 -43.32
N ALA A 140 -42.69 1.26 -42.91
CA ALA A 140 -41.43 0.64 -43.30
C ALA A 140 -41.36 0.34 -44.81
N VAL A 141 -42.49 0.20 -45.51
CA VAL A 141 -42.56 -0.02 -46.96
C VAL A 141 -41.90 1.14 -47.72
N ASP A 142 -42.05 2.38 -47.21
CA ASP A 142 -41.50 3.59 -47.86
C ASP A 142 -39.98 3.68 -47.75
N TYR A 143 -39.36 2.83 -46.93
CA TYR A 143 -37.90 2.78 -46.70
C TYR A 143 -37.21 1.63 -47.40
N ILE A 144 -37.93 0.83 -48.23
CA ILE A 144 -37.35 -0.25 -49.03
C ILE A 144 -36.53 0.39 -50.14
N ASP A 145 -35.23 0.10 -50.17
CA ASP A 145 -34.27 0.62 -51.12
C ASP A 145 -33.16 -0.44 -51.34
N GLU A 146 -33.25 -1.18 -52.45
CA GLU A 146 -32.29 -2.23 -52.76
C GLU A 146 -30.87 -1.69 -53.00
N GLU A 147 -30.72 -0.47 -53.50
CA GLU A 147 -29.41 0.16 -53.71
C GLU A 147 -28.72 0.45 -52.39
N LYS A 148 -29.48 0.75 -51.33
CA LYS A 148 -29.00 0.94 -49.96
C LYS A 148 -28.98 -0.37 -49.16
N GLY A 149 -29.40 -1.48 -49.77
CA GLY A 149 -29.42 -2.78 -49.10
C GLY A 149 -30.52 -2.91 -48.02
N VAL A 150 -31.69 -2.29 -48.26
CA VAL A 150 -32.94 -2.51 -47.51
C VAL A 150 -33.89 -3.22 -48.44
N THR A 151 -33.99 -4.53 -48.34
CA THR A 151 -34.68 -5.36 -49.33
C THR A 151 -36.12 -5.75 -48.90
N SER A 152 -36.46 -5.56 -47.63
CA SER A 152 -37.75 -5.96 -47.07
C SER A 152 -38.20 -5.01 -45.92
N VAL A 153 -39.47 -5.10 -45.55
CA VAL A 153 -40.05 -4.40 -44.41
C VAL A 153 -39.31 -4.82 -43.12
N GLU A 154 -38.97 -6.09 -43.01
CA GLU A 154 -38.23 -6.67 -41.88
C GLU A 154 -36.86 -6.05 -41.78
N ASP A 155 -36.13 -5.85 -42.90
CA ASP A 155 -34.83 -5.20 -42.92
C ASP A 155 -34.93 -3.73 -42.43
N ALA A 156 -35.98 -3.02 -42.88
CA ALA A 156 -36.21 -1.62 -42.43
C ALA A 156 -36.52 -1.54 -40.94
N ILE A 157 -37.40 -2.42 -40.43
CA ILE A 157 -37.71 -2.48 -38.98
C ILE A 157 -36.48 -2.87 -38.17
N GLN A 158 -35.71 -3.87 -38.62
CA GLN A 158 -34.48 -4.30 -37.94
C GLN A 158 -33.46 -3.15 -37.87
N GLY A 159 -33.27 -2.40 -38.96
CA GLY A 159 -32.41 -1.22 -38.93
C GLY A 159 -32.91 -0.12 -37.99
N ALA A 160 -34.22 0.11 -37.92
CA ALA A 160 -34.79 1.04 -36.93
C ALA A 160 -34.58 0.55 -35.51
N MET A 161 -34.75 -0.75 -35.26
CA MET A 161 -34.46 -1.36 -33.95
C MET A 161 -33.00 -1.21 -33.56
N ASP A 162 -32.05 -1.39 -34.47
CA ASP A 162 -30.63 -1.18 -34.20
C ASP A 162 -30.30 0.25 -33.78
N ILE A 163 -30.98 1.24 -34.43
CA ILE A 163 -30.87 2.67 -34.04
C ILE A 163 -31.45 2.91 -32.65
N ILE A 164 -32.65 2.37 -32.34
CA ILE A 164 -33.30 2.45 -31.04
C ILE A 164 -32.42 1.81 -29.96
N ALA A 165 -31.87 0.61 -30.23
CA ALA A 165 -31.01 -0.09 -29.30
C ALA A 165 -29.75 0.72 -28.95
N GLU A 166 -29.12 1.38 -29.92
CA GLU A 166 -27.98 2.26 -29.66
C GLU A 166 -28.37 3.47 -28.82
N LEU A 167 -29.52 4.10 -29.12
CA LEU A 167 -30.04 5.24 -28.35
C LEU A 167 -30.29 4.86 -26.89
N VAL A 168 -30.93 3.71 -26.64
CA VAL A 168 -31.15 3.17 -25.28
C VAL A 168 -29.82 2.91 -24.58
N SER A 169 -28.86 2.32 -25.28
CA SER A 169 -27.53 2.02 -24.74
C SER A 169 -26.72 3.27 -24.38
N ASP A 170 -26.95 4.38 -25.09
CA ASP A 170 -26.25 5.64 -24.88
C ASP A 170 -26.93 6.54 -23.84
N ASN A 171 -28.09 6.15 -23.34
CA ASN A 171 -28.80 6.93 -22.33
C ASN A 171 -28.14 6.81 -20.95
N ALA A 172 -27.56 7.92 -20.46
CA ALA A 172 -26.82 8.00 -19.22
C ALA A 172 -27.67 7.60 -17.99
N GLU A 173 -28.95 8.00 -17.94
CA GLU A 173 -29.86 7.67 -16.83
C GLU A 173 -30.18 6.16 -16.79
N ILE A 174 -30.42 5.55 -17.95
CA ILE A 174 -30.61 4.10 -18.06
C ILE A 174 -29.36 3.38 -17.57
N ARG A 175 -28.20 3.75 -18.06
CA ARG A 175 -26.92 3.14 -17.65
C ARG A 175 -26.70 3.25 -16.14
N LYS A 176 -26.90 4.45 -15.59
CA LYS A 176 -26.77 4.69 -14.14
C LYS A 176 -27.70 3.78 -13.32
N ARG A 177 -28.98 3.63 -13.75
CA ARG A 177 -29.95 2.74 -13.09
C ARG A 177 -29.51 1.28 -13.16
N ILE A 178 -29.09 0.81 -14.34
CA ILE A 178 -28.64 -0.57 -14.51
C ILE A 178 -27.36 -0.85 -13.69
N ARG A 179 -26.38 0.06 -13.68
CA ARG A 179 -25.19 -0.04 -12.84
C ARG A 179 -25.55 -0.17 -11.36
N ASN A 180 -26.45 0.67 -10.87
CA ASN A 180 -26.92 0.61 -9.48
C ASN A 180 -27.63 -0.71 -9.15
N LEU A 181 -28.48 -1.21 -10.06
CA LEU A 181 -29.15 -2.50 -9.92
C LEU A 181 -28.15 -3.66 -9.89
N THR A 182 -27.13 -3.62 -10.77
CA THR A 182 -26.07 -4.65 -10.82
C THR A 182 -25.23 -4.63 -9.55
N ASN A 183 -24.83 -3.47 -9.05
CA ASN A 183 -24.10 -3.35 -7.78
C ASN A 183 -24.92 -3.84 -6.58
N ALA A 184 -26.23 -3.61 -6.59
CA ALA A 184 -27.10 -3.99 -5.47
C ALA A 184 -27.47 -5.47 -5.45
N ASN A 185 -27.69 -6.08 -6.63
CA ASN A 185 -28.26 -7.41 -6.77
C ASN A 185 -27.38 -8.40 -7.55
N GLY A 186 -26.27 -7.94 -8.12
CA GLY A 186 -25.34 -8.77 -8.88
C GLY A 186 -24.68 -9.83 -8.01
N VAL A 187 -24.40 -10.97 -8.62
CA VAL A 187 -23.69 -12.10 -8.02
C VAL A 187 -22.47 -12.38 -8.88
N LEU A 188 -21.29 -12.33 -8.26
CA LEU A 188 -20.07 -12.80 -8.90
C LEU A 188 -20.14 -14.33 -8.95
N VAL A 189 -19.98 -14.87 -10.16
CA VAL A 189 -20.00 -16.30 -10.45
C VAL A 189 -18.66 -16.69 -11.01
N SER A 190 -18.06 -17.75 -10.48
CA SER A 190 -16.83 -18.34 -10.97
C SER A 190 -17.06 -19.83 -11.23
N VAL A 191 -16.70 -20.29 -12.43
CA VAL A 191 -16.79 -21.69 -12.82
C VAL A 191 -15.44 -22.17 -13.37
N ALA A 192 -15.14 -23.46 -13.21
CA ALA A 192 -13.95 -24.06 -13.79
C ALA A 192 -14.00 -24.00 -15.33
N THR A 193 -12.88 -23.77 -15.96
CA THR A 193 -12.73 -24.02 -17.41
C THR A 193 -12.62 -25.51 -17.72
N ASP A 194 -12.09 -26.29 -16.76
CA ASP A 194 -11.94 -27.74 -16.80
C ASP A 194 -11.99 -28.26 -15.35
N GLU A 195 -13.07 -28.98 -15.01
CA GLU A 195 -13.32 -29.49 -13.64
C GLU A 195 -12.35 -30.62 -13.23
N GLU A 196 -11.79 -31.33 -14.20
CA GLU A 196 -10.86 -32.44 -13.93
C GLU A 196 -9.44 -31.94 -13.60
N LYS A 197 -9.13 -30.72 -13.95
CA LYS A 197 -7.82 -30.12 -13.72
C LYS A 197 -7.62 -29.68 -12.28
N ASP A 198 -6.71 -30.33 -11.55
CA ASP A 198 -6.39 -29.92 -10.19
C ASP A 198 -5.63 -28.59 -10.14
N SER A 199 -6.06 -27.71 -9.25
CA SER A 199 -5.41 -26.40 -9.06
C SER A 199 -5.65 -25.85 -7.65
N VAL A 200 -4.89 -24.82 -7.29
CA VAL A 200 -5.08 -24.04 -6.04
C VAL A 200 -6.42 -23.28 -6.02
N TYR A 201 -7.11 -23.19 -7.17
CA TYR A 201 -8.40 -22.49 -7.33
C TYR A 201 -9.61 -23.39 -7.16
N LYS A 202 -9.47 -24.63 -6.74
CA LYS A 202 -10.55 -25.64 -6.65
C LYS A 202 -11.76 -25.14 -5.85
N ASN A 203 -11.55 -24.31 -4.82
CA ASN A 203 -12.62 -23.70 -4.03
C ASN A 203 -13.48 -22.70 -4.82
N TYR A 204 -13.05 -22.29 -6.01
CA TYR A 204 -13.72 -21.34 -6.88
C TYR A 204 -14.27 -21.99 -8.18
N TYR A 205 -14.26 -23.31 -8.31
CA TYR A 205 -14.73 -24.03 -9.50
C TYR A 205 -16.25 -23.97 -9.69
N ASP A 206 -17.00 -23.89 -8.60
CA ASP A 206 -18.44 -23.57 -8.57
C ASP A 206 -18.66 -22.59 -7.41
N TYR A 207 -18.46 -21.30 -7.66
CA TYR A 207 -18.49 -20.30 -6.61
C TYR A 207 -19.41 -19.14 -6.97
N LYS A 208 -20.26 -18.73 -6.00
CA LYS A 208 -21.22 -17.63 -6.16
C LYS A 208 -21.25 -16.78 -4.90
N GLU A 209 -21.04 -15.48 -5.06
CA GLU A 209 -21.13 -14.53 -3.95
C GLU A 209 -21.72 -13.19 -4.41
N PRO A 210 -22.64 -12.56 -3.63
CA PRO A 210 -23.17 -11.24 -3.97
C PRO A 210 -22.07 -10.18 -4.07
N VAL A 211 -22.09 -9.38 -5.14
CA VAL A 211 -21.12 -8.30 -5.43
C VAL A 211 -20.88 -7.41 -4.21
N LYS A 212 -21.95 -7.00 -3.51
CA LYS A 212 -21.87 -6.12 -2.34
C LYS A 212 -21.25 -6.74 -1.09
N LYS A 213 -21.03 -8.07 -1.06
CA LYS A 213 -20.54 -8.80 0.12
C LYS A 213 -19.19 -9.45 -0.09
N ILE A 214 -18.77 -9.60 -1.34
CA ILE A 214 -17.53 -10.33 -1.66
C ILE A 214 -16.31 -9.67 -1.04
N ALA A 215 -15.49 -10.47 -0.38
CA ALA A 215 -14.24 -10.01 0.20
C ALA A 215 -13.17 -9.78 -0.87
N GLY A 216 -12.37 -8.72 -0.73
CA GLY A 216 -11.37 -8.33 -1.73
C GLY A 216 -10.36 -9.42 -2.09
N HIS A 217 -9.89 -10.21 -1.10
CA HIS A 217 -8.96 -11.32 -1.37
C HIS A 217 -9.56 -12.40 -2.28
N ARG A 218 -10.89 -12.61 -2.26
CA ARG A 218 -11.57 -13.55 -3.14
C ARG A 218 -11.67 -13.00 -4.56
N VAL A 219 -11.96 -11.70 -4.70
CA VAL A 219 -11.91 -11.02 -6.01
C VAL A 219 -10.54 -11.19 -6.66
N LEU A 220 -9.47 -10.96 -5.90
CA LEU A 220 -8.11 -11.12 -6.41
C LEU A 220 -7.78 -12.58 -6.75
N ALA A 221 -8.26 -13.53 -5.94
CA ALA A 221 -8.07 -14.96 -6.20
C ALA A 221 -8.73 -15.40 -7.50
N VAL A 222 -10.03 -15.06 -7.70
CA VAL A 222 -10.74 -15.45 -8.92
C VAL A 222 -10.18 -14.75 -10.16
N ASN A 223 -9.76 -13.48 -10.05
CA ASN A 223 -9.11 -12.77 -11.15
C ASN A 223 -7.78 -13.42 -11.56
N ARG A 224 -6.97 -13.88 -10.60
CA ARG A 224 -5.74 -14.62 -10.90
C ARG A 224 -6.06 -15.96 -11.54
N GLY A 225 -7.03 -16.71 -11.01
CA GLY A 225 -7.47 -18.00 -11.57
C GLY A 225 -7.99 -17.85 -13.01
N GLU A 226 -8.71 -16.77 -13.32
CA GLU A 226 -9.15 -16.45 -14.68
C GLU A 226 -7.97 -16.10 -15.60
N LYS A 227 -7.03 -15.26 -15.12
CA LYS A 227 -5.81 -14.89 -15.87
C LYS A 227 -4.92 -16.10 -16.18
N GLU A 228 -4.88 -17.08 -15.28
CA GLU A 228 -4.13 -18.32 -15.44
C GLU A 228 -4.91 -19.38 -16.24
N GLY A 229 -6.16 -19.11 -16.64
CA GLY A 229 -6.98 -19.97 -17.48
C GLY A 229 -7.65 -21.13 -16.76
N PHE A 230 -7.71 -21.12 -15.43
CA PHE A 230 -8.42 -22.13 -14.64
C PHE A 230 -9.90 -21.82 -14.43
N LEU A 231 -10.24 -20.53 -14.39
CA LEU A 231 -11.58 -20.05 -14.08
C LEU A 231 -12.15 -19.20 -15.22
N LYS A 232 -13.48 -19.20 -15.31
CA LYS A 232 -14.27 -18.23 -16.05
C LYS A 232 -15.13 -17.48 -15.05
N VAL A 233 -15.00 -16.14 -15.05
CA VAL A 233 -15.63 -15.28 -14.03
C VAL A 233 -16.59 -14.32 -14.70
N SER A 234 -17.81 -14.18 -14.15
CA SER A 234 -18.84 -13.24 -14.60
C SER A 234 -19.57 -12.62 -13.42
N VAL A 235 -20.29 -11.52 -13.68
CA VAL A 235 -21.24 -10.96 -12.73
C VAL A 235 -22.65 -11.15 -13.29
N GLU A 236 -23.42 -12.04 -12.70
CA GLU A 236 -24.77 -12.34 -13.13
C GLU A 236 -25.80 -11.49 -12.36
N THR A 237 -26.87 -11.10 -13.05
CA THR A 237 -28.02 -10.42 -12.47
C THR A 237 -29.30 -11.03 -13.02
N ASP A 238 -30.35 -11.03 -12.20
CA ASP A 238 -31.69 -11.31 -12.72
C ASP A 238 -32.05 -10.26 -13.80
N SER A 239 -32.18 -10.69 -15.04
CA SER A 239 -32.41 -9.82 -16.19
C SER A 239 -33.79 -9.14 -16.19
N GLU A 240 -34.77 -9.66 -15.47
CA GLU A 240 -36.12 -9.08 -15.44
C GLU A 240 -36.15 -7.67 -14.86
N LYS A 241 -35.44 -7.44 -13.76
CA LYS A 241 -35.42 -6.13 -13.09
C LYS A 241 -34.78 -5.02 -13.96
N PRO A 242 -33.59 -5.22 -14.52
CA PRO A 242 -32.99 -4.31 -15.48
C PRO A 242 -33.87 -4.02 -16.69
N LEU A 243 -34.40 -5.06 -17.34
CA LEU A 243 -35.26 -4.93 -18.51
C LEU A 243 -36.54 -4.14 -18.18
N ASN A 244 -37.22 -4.48 -17.08
CA ASN A 244 -38.40 -3.75 -16.63
C ASN A 244 -38.10 -2.26 -16.33
N SER A 245 -36.90 -1.95 -15.84
CA SER A 245 -36.47 -0.56 -15.65
C SER A 245 -36.30 0.18 -16.97
N ILE A 246 -35.75 -0.49 -18.00
CA ILE A 246 -35.60 0.09 -19.35
C ILE A 246 -36.97 0.25 -20.00
N PHE A 247 -37.84 -0.76 -19.94
CA PHE A 247 -39.18 -0.68 -20.51
C PHE A 247 -40.00 0.48 -19.95
N ARG A 248 -39.97 0.68 -18.63
CA ARG A 248 -40.65 1.82 -17.97
C ARG A 248 -40.11 3.19 -18.42
N ALA A 249 -38.86 3.26 -18.86
CA ALA A 249 -38.28 4.50 -19.36
C ALA A 249 -38.63 4.77 -20.84
N MET A 250 -38.84 3.71 -21.65
CA MET A 250 -38.94 3.82 -23.11
C MET A 250 -40.36 3.59 -23.64
N ILE A 251 -41.21 2.85 -22.93
CA ILE A 251 -42.54 2.45 -23.41
C ILE A 251 -43.62 3.30 -22.74
N THR A 252 -44.54 3.82 -23.56
CA THR A 252 -45.66 4.68 -23.10
C THR A 252 -47.03 3.96 -23.16
N ASP A 253 -47.08 2.74 -23.69
CA ASP A 253 -48.29 1.93 -23.88
C ASP A 253 -49.44 2.61 -24.70
N LYS A 254 -49.09 3.62 -25.50
CA LYS A 254 -50.03 4.31 -26.37
C LYS A 254 -50.30 3.62 -27.69
N ASN A 255 -49.34 2.80 -28.14
CA ASN A 255 -49.38 2.06 -29.39
C ASN A 255 -48.70 0.70 -29.20
N GLN A 256 -49.46 -0.38 -29.22
CA GLN A 256 -48.96 -1.73 -28.96
C GLN A 256 -47.94 -2.20 -30.00
N LEU A 257 -48.14 -1.87 -31.30
CA LEU A 257 -47.20 -2.27 -32.37
C LEU A 257 -45.82 -1.63 -32.18
N CYS A 258 -45.81 -0.34 -31.85
CA CYS A 258 -44.58 0.33 -31.53
C CYS A 258 -43.93 -0.18 -30.24
N SER A 259 -44.77 -0.44 -29.21
CA SER A 259 -44.29 -0.94 -27.90
C SER A 259 -43.60 -2.29 -28.02
N ASP A 260 -44.09 -3.19 -28.87
CA ASP A 260 -43.50 -4.51 -29.08
C ASP A 260 -42.13 -4.39 -29.77
N ILE A 261 -42.01 -3.56 -30.81
CA ILE A 261 -40.72 -3.30 -31.48
C ILE A 261 -39.72 -2.62 -30.52
N ILE A 262 -40.14 -1.64 -29.72
CA ILE A 262 -39.28 -0.98 -28.72
C ILE A 262 -38.86 -1.97 -27.65
N ARG A 263 -39.72 -2.90 -27.22
CA ARG A 263 -39.39 -3.94 -26.25
C ARG A 263 -38.27 -4.86 -26.76
N GLU A 264 -38.36 -5.29 -28.01
CA GLU A 264 -37.33 -6.10 -28.65
C GLU A 264 -36.00 -5.31 -28.77
N ALA A 265 -36.07 -4.08 -29.25
CA ALA A 265 -34.90 -3.20 -29.34
C ALA A 265 -34.24 -2.93 -27.98
N CYS A 266 -35.02 -2.72 -26.92
CA CYS A 266 -34.53 -2.57 -25.54
C CYS A 266 -33.88 -3.85 -25.02
N THR A 267 -34.44 -5.02 -25.35
CA THR A 267 -33.86 -6.32 -24.98
C THR A 267 -32.52 -6.54 -25.65
N ASP A 268 -32.41 -6.26 -26.96
CA ASP A 268 -31.14 -6.30 -27.66
C ASP A 268 -30.12 -5.29 -27.09
N ALA A 269 -30.56 -4.05 -26.84
CA ALA A 269 -29.75 -3.03 -26.20
C ALA A 269 -29.15 -3.50 -24.87
N TYR A 270 -29.98 -4.09 -24.03
CA TYR A 270 -29.54 -4.62 -22.74
C TYR A 270 -28.54 -5.75 -22.90
N GLN A 271 -28.90 -6.80 -23.66
CA GLN A 271 -28.09 -8.01 -23.73
C GLN A 271 -26.76 -7.80 -24.49
N ARG A 272 -26.77 -7.02 -25.56
CA ARG A 272 -25.61 -6.85 -26.45
C ARG A 272 -24.75 -5.66 -26.09
N LEU A 273 -25.31 -4.55 -25.62
CA LEU A 273 -24.60 -3.28 -25.46
C LEU A 273 -24.43 -2.85 -24.00
N ILE A 274 -25.49 -2.91 -23.19
CA ILE A 274 -25.47 -2.36 -21.82
C ILE A 274 -24.85 -3.37 -20.86
N TYR A 275 -25.41 -4.57 -20.76
CA TYR A 275 -25.01 -5.56 -19.77
C TYR A 275 -23.52 -5.93 -19.83
N PRO A 276 -22.91 -6.25 -21.01
CA PRO A 276 -21.48 -6.57 -21.08
C PRO A 276 -20.56 -5.40 -20.71
N SER A 277 -21.04 -4.16 -20.91
CA SER A 277 -20.33 -2.95 -20.52
C SER A 277 -20.38 -2.73 -19.01
N ILE A 278 -21.58 -2.81 -18.43
CA ILE A 278 -21.80 -2.63 -17.00
C ILE A 278 -21.15 -3.77 -16.18
N GLU A 279 -21.24 -4.99 -16.65
CA GLU A 279 -20.54 -6.13 -16.03
C GLU A 279 -19.03 -5.84 -15.91
N ARG A 280 -18.40 -5.39 -16.99
CA ARG A 280 -16.99 -5.03 -17.00
C ARG A 280 -16.66 -3.88 -16.04
N GLU A 281 -17.53 -2.85 -16.00
CA GLU A 281 -17.39 -1.74 -15.06
C GLU A 281 -17.43 -2.24 -13.61
N VAL A 282 -18.44 -3.05 -13.26
CA VAL A 282 -18.59 -3.61 -11.90
C VAL A 282 -17.41 -4.51 -11.52
N ARG A 283 -16.93 -5.34 -12.45
CA ARG A 283 -15.73 -6.17 -12.20
C ARG A 283 -14.47 -5.33 -12.00
N ASN A 284 -14.31 -4.26 -12.77
CA ASN A 284 -13.19 -3.33 -12.59
C ASN A 284 -13.27 -2.62 -11.25
N ASP A 285 -14.44 -2.10 -10.87
CA ASP A 285 -14.65 -1.44 -9.58
C ASP A 285 -14.36 -2.37 -8.40
N LEU A 286 -14.79 -3.64 -8.49
CA LEU A 286 -14.46 -4.67 -7.49
C LEU A 286 -12.95 -4.92 -7.41
N THR A 287 -12.29 -5.00 -8.55
CA THR A 287 -10.84 -5.24 -8.63
C THR A 287 -10.05 -4.06 -8.07
N ASP A 288 -10.42 -2.84 -8.43
CA ASP A 288 -9.78 -1.62 -7.95
C ASP A 288 -9.94 -1.46 -6.44
N THR A 289 -11.17 -1.68 -5.92
CA THR A 289 -11.44 -1.65 -4.48
C THR A 289 -10.65 -2.73 -3.74
N ALA A 290 -10.60 -3.96 -4.28
CA ALA A 290 -9.83 -5.06 -3.69
C ALA A 290 -8.33 -4.76 -3.69
N ALA A 291 -7.81 -4.19 -4.78
CA ALA A 291 -6.42 -3.80 -4.90
C ALA A 291 -6.06 -2.67 -3.91
N GLU A 292 -6.89 -1.65 -3.76
CA GLU A 292 -6.67 -0.56 -2.81
C GLU A 292 -6.62 -1.08 -1.36
N ASN A 293 -7.56 -1.93 -0.98
CA ASN A 293 -7.58 -2.51 0.36
C ASN A 293 -6.36 -3.42 0.60
N ALA A 294 -5.95 -4.21 -0.39
CA ALA A 294 -4.74 -5.02 -0.30
C ALA A 294 -3.47 -4.17 -0.18
N MET A 295 -3.35 -3.08 -0.93
CA MET A 295 -2.21 -2.16 -0.84
C MET A 295 -2.12 -1.50 0.54
N LYS A 296 -3.25 -1.18 1.20
CA LYS A 296 -3.25 -0.70 2.60
C LYS A 296 -2.65 -1.73 3.57
N VAL A 297 -2.99 -3.01 3.41
CA VAL A 297 -2.40 -4.09 4.20
C VAL A 297 -0.90 -4.22 3.91
N PHE A 298 -0.49 -4.14 2.65
CA PHE A 298 0.92 -4.20 2.26
C PHE A 298 1.71 -3.02 2.84
N ALA A 299 1.13 -1.83 2.87
CA ALA A 299 1.72 -0.66 3.51
C ALA A 299 1.97 -0.89 5.01
N VAL A 300 1.00 -1.46 5.72
CA VAL A 300 1.16 -1.81 7.14
C VAL A 300 2.25 -2.85 7.34
N ASN A 301 2.27 -3.92 6.53
CA ASN A 301 3.29 -4.97 6.62
C ASN A 301 4.70 -4.43 6.34
N LEU A 302 4.85 -3.58 5.33
CA LEU A 302 6.14 -2.94 5.03
C LEU A 302 6.58 -2.03 6.17
N LYS A 303 5.69 -1.20 6.71
CA LYS A 303 5.98 -0.33 7.85
C LYS A 303 6.49 -1.12 9.05
N GLN A 304 5.84 -2.24 9.37
CA GLN A 304 6.26 -3.11 10.47
C GLN A 304 7.65 -3.71 10.23
N LEU A 305 7.94 -4.12 9.00
CA LEU A 305 9.26 -4.66 8.65
C LEU A 305 10.36 -3.59 8.77
N LEU A 306 10.10 -2.37 8.30
CA LEU A 306 11.04 -1.25 8.34
C LEU A 306 11.28 -0.74 9.77
N MET A 307 10.24 -0.75 10.59
CA MET A 307 10.26 -0.20 11.94
C MET A 307 10.65 -1.22 13.01
N GLN A 308 11.17 -2.40 12.63
CA GLN A 308 11.71 -3.35 13.61
C GLN A 308 12.86 -2.71 14.40
N PRO A 309 12.95 -2.98 15.71
CA PRO A 309 14.03 -2.46 16.55
C PRO A 309 15.40 -2.92 16.06
N PRO A 310 16.37 -2.03 15.89
CA PRO A 310 17.72 -2.37 15.48
C PRO A 310 18.51 -3.02 16.61
N VAL A 311 19.40 -3.96 16.26
CA VAL A 311 20.35 -4.57 17.20
C VAL A 311 21.71 -3.89 17.03
N LYS A 312 21.87 -2.73 17.68
CA LYS A 312 23.06 -1.88 17.54
C LYS A 312 24.29 -2.43 18.32
N GLY A 313 25.48 -2.15 17.80
CA GLY A 313 26.73 -2.37 18.52
C GLY A 313 27.17 -3.83 18.61
N LYS A 314 26.62 -4.73 17.81
CA LYS A 314 26.90 -6.18 17.83
C LYS A 314 27.62 -6.64 16.58
N THR A 315 28.56 -7.60 16.76
CA THR A 315 29.16 -8.35 15.65
C THR A 315 28.19 -9.45 15.21
N VAL A 316 27.78 -9.43 13.95
CA VAL A 316 26.77 -10.35 13.42
C VAL A 316 27.38 -11.27 12.38
N LEU A 317 27.10 -12.57 12.51
CA LEU A 317 27.36 -13.59 11.49
C LEU A 317 26.03 -13.91 10.79
N ALA A 318 25.95 -13.73 9.49
CA ALA A 318 24.77 -14.08 8.73
C ALA A 318 24.91 -15.42 8.02
N LEU A 319 23.80 -16.14 7.97
CA LEU A 319 23.60 -17.36 7.22
C LEU A 319 22.48 -17.13 6.20
N ASP A 320 22.83 -17.24 4.90
CA ASP A 320 21.87 -17.22 3.80
C ASP A 320 21.68 -18.69 3.33
N PRO A 321 20.57 -19.36 3.72
CA PRO A 321 20.39 -20.78 3.57
C PRO A 321 20.22 -21.23 2.12
N GLY A 322 20.69 -22.44 1.78
CA GLY A 322 20.47 -23.04 0.48
C GLY A 322 20.85 -24.49 0.41
N TYR A 323 19.95 -25.36 -0.10
CA TYR A 323 20.22 -26.82 -0.17
C TYR A 323 21.36 -27.17 -1.10
N ARG A 324 21.32 -26.76 -2.37
CA ARG A 324 22.27 -27.21 -3.39
C ARG A 324 23.60 -26.47 -3.38
N THR A 325 23.53 -25.16 -3.20
CA THR A 325 24.69 -24.27 -3.33
C THR A 325 25.38 -23.98 -2.01
N GLY A 326 24.94 -24.63 -0.93
CA GLY A 326 25.42 -24.41 0.43
C GLY A 326 24.84 -23.08 1.03
N CYS A 327 25.08 -22.92 2.31
CA CYS A 327 24.70 -21.71 3.07
C CYS A 327 25.83 -20.69 2.97
N LYS A 328 25.54 -19.52 2.41
CA LYS A 328 26.49 -18.40 2.31
C LYS A 328 26.58 -17.72 3.66
N THR A 329 27.80 -17.45 4.07
CA THR A 329 28.09 -16.94 5.40
C THR A 329 28.90 -15.66 5.29
N ALA A 330 28.48 -14.64 6.01
CA ALA A 330 29.20 -13.37 6.12
C ALA A 330 29.29 -12.92 7.57
N VAL A 331 30.44 -12.39 7.99
CA VAL A 331 30.61 -11.79 9.30
C VAL A 331 30.76 -10.28 9.10
N VAL A 332 29.97 -9.49 9.83
CA VAL A 332 30.06 -8.03 9.85
C VAL A 332 30.33 -7.53 11.27
N ASP A 333 31.15 -6.47 11.38
CA ASP A 333 31.37 -5.80 12.67
C ASP A 333 30.17 -4.95 13.09
N SER A 334 30.27 -4.29 14.24
CA SER A 334 29.21 -3.43 14.79
C SER A 334 28.85 -2.22 13.91
N THR A 335 29.66 -1.89 12.89
CA THR A 335 29.42 -0.82 11.92
C THR A 335 28.85 -1.32 10.58
N GLY A 336 28.68 -2.64 10.44
CA GLY A 336 28.25 -3.27 9.20
C GLY A 336 29.37 -3.50 8.18
N LYS A 337 30.65 -3.31 8.56
CA LYS A 337 31.81 -3.62 7.71
C LYS A 337 32.01 -5.14 7.64
N VAL A 338 32.23 -5.67 6.45
CA VAL A 338 32.52 -7.10 6.24
C VAL A 338 33.89 -7.46 6.78
N LEU A 339 33.94 -8.47 7.67
CA LEU A 339 35.17 -9.00 8.26
C LEU A 339 35.60 -10.32 7.62
N ASP A 340 34.65 -11.19 7.28
CA ASP A 340 34.93 -12.51 6.72
C ASP A 340 33.74 -13.02 5.92
N THR A 341 33.99 -13.89 4.94
CA THR A 341 32.95 -14.55 4.15
C THR A 341 33.37 -15.98 3.82
N THR A 342 32.39 -16.90 3.78
CA THR A 342 32.60 -18.30 3.42
C THR A 342 31.29 -18.95 2.98
N VAL A 343 31.40 -20.24 2.59
CA VAL A 343 30.24 -21.10 2.31
C VAL A 343 30.32 -22.33 3.18
N ILE A 344 29.23 -22.68 3.85
CA ILE A 344 29.12 -23.90 4.66
C ILE A 344 27.99 -24.78 4.12
N TYR A 345 27.98 -26.06 4.49
CA TYR A 345 27.03 -27.03 3.96
C TYR A 345 26.31 -27.81 5.09
N PRO A 346 25.44 -27.12 5.86
CA PRO A 346 24.79 -27.72 7.04
C PRO A 346 23.73 -28.77 6.71
N THR A 347 23.33 -28.90 5.44
CA THR A 347 22.26 -29.80 4.99
C THR A 347 22.77 -30.92 4.05
N HIS A 348 24.06 -31.14 4.01
CA HIS A 348 24.69 -32.16 3.15
C HIS A 348 25.05 -33.43 3.94
N SER A 349 26.13 -34.12 3.55
CA SER A 349 26.60 -35.31 4.26
C SER A 349 27.14 -35.01 5.66
N ASP A 350 27.14 -36.00 6.57
CA ASP A 350 27.60 -35.82 7.95
C ASP A 350 29.02 -35.22 8.02
N LYS A 351 29.90 -35.63 7.10
CA LYS A 351 31.24 -35.04 7.00
C LYS A 351 31.18 -33.55 6.72
N LYS A 352 30.32 -33.11 5.79
CA LYS A 352 30.14 -31.70 5.44
C LYS A 352 29.50 -30.91 6.58
N ILE A 353 28.56 -31.51 7.30
CA ILE A 353 27.98 -30.93 8.50
C ILE A 353 29.05 -30.67 9.56
N GLN A 354 29.93 -31.65 9.82
CA GLN A 354 31.00 -31.46 10.79
C GLN A 354 32.04 -30.41 10.36
N GLU A 355 32.45 -30.40 9.08
CA GLU A 355 33.30 -29.34 8.51
C GLU A 355 32.68 -27.97 8.67
N SER A 356 31.35 -27.85 8.43
CA SER A 356 30.57 -26.60 8.58
C SER A 356 30.54 -26.17 10.03
N LYS A 357 30.33 -27.08 10.97
CA LYS A 357 30.31 -26.80 12.40
C LYS A 357 31.67 -26.25 12.89
N GLN A 358 32.77 -26.90 12.50
CA GLN A 358 34.10 -26.38 12.83
C GLN A 358 34.39 -25.03 12.23
N THR A 359 33.92 -24.77 11.01
CA THR A 359 34.06 -23.48 10.35
C THR A 359 33.29 -22.41 11.08
N LEU A 360 32.01 -22.67 11.47
CA LEU A 360 31.18 -21.75 12.19
C LEU A 360 31.78 -21.41 13.56
N LEU A 361 32.20 -22.40 14.34
CA LEU A 361 32.85 -22.17 15.64
C LEU A 361 34.15 -21.37 15.52
N ARG A 362 34.95 -21.62 14.47
CA ARG A 362 36.18 -20.86 14.18
C ARG A 362 35.86 -19.39 13.91
N LEU A 363 34.81 -19.08 13.11
CA LEU A 363 34.40 -17.69 12.81
C LEU A 363 33.88 -17.01 14.04
N ILE A 364 33.04 -17.68 14.86
CA ILE A 364 32.51 -17.19 16.13
C ILE A 364 33.65 -16.76 17.02
N LYS A 365 34.63 -17.64 17.25
CA LYS A 365 35.80 -17.34 18.09
C LYS A 365 36.68 -16.24 17.51
N LYS A 366 37.01 -16.30 16.22
CA LYS A 366 37.92 -15.34 15.55
C LYS A 366 37.43 -13.91 15.62
N HIS A 367 36.13 -13.70 15.43
CA HIS A 367 35.52 -12.39 15.32
C HIS A 367 34.69 -11.97 16.53
N HIS A 368 34.64 -12.80 17.60
CA HIS A 368 33.80 -12.57 18.76
C HIS A 368 32.35 -12.27 18.39
N VAL A 369 31.74 -13.17 17.62
CA VAL A 369 30.37 -13.02 17.11
C VAL A 369 29.37 -13.04 18.27
N ASP A 370 28.57 -12.00 18.38
CA ASP A 370 27.52 -11.92 19.41
C ASP A 370 26.23 -12.64 18.97
N ILE A 371 25.86 -12.48 17.69
CA ILE A 371 24.55 -12.93 17.18
C ILE A 371 24.70 -13.53 15.78
N ILE A 372 23.93 -14.58 15.51
CA ILE A 372 23.80 -15.18 14.19
C ILE A 372 22.45 -14.81 13.60
N SER A 373 22.41 -14.18 12.43
CA SER A 373 21.21 -13.92 11.65
C SER A 373 21.00 -15.00 10.60
N ILE A 374 19.82 -15.61 10.54
CA ILE A 374 19.50 -16.69 9.60
C ILE A 374 18.41 -16.20 8.66
N GLY A 375 18.62 -16.25 7.35
CA GLY A 375 17.59 -15.95 6.37
C GLY A 375 16.40 -16.91 6.47
N ASN A 376 15.18 -16.41 6.24
CA ASN A 376 13.95 -17.19 6.38
C ASN A 376 13.50 -17.93 5.11
N GLY A 377 14.39 -18.11 4.14
CA GLY A 377 14.09 -18.78 2.88
C GLY A 377 14.22 -20.31 2.93
N THR A 378 14.55 -20.87 1.77
CA THR A 378 14.70 -22.32 1.60
C THR A 378 15.82 -22.86 2.48
N ALA A 379 15.61 -23.99 3.18
CA ALA A 379 16.54 -24.61 4.14
C ALA A 379 16.78 -23.79 5.44
N SER A 380 15.94 -22.81 5.73
CA SER A 380 16.05 -21.98 6.94
C SER A 380 15.94 -22.83 8.22
N LYS A 381 14.98 -23.77 8.28
CA LYS A 381 14.76 -24.62 9.44
C LYS A 381 15.95 -25.51 9.77
N GLU A 382 16.48 -26.18 8.76
CA GLU A 382 17.65 -27.06 8.91
C GLU A 382 18.89 -26.26 9.33
N THR A 383 19.03 -25.04 8.79
CA THR A 383 20.11 -24.13 9.16
C THR A 383 19.93 -23.61 10.60
N GLU A 384 18.71 -23.36 11.03
CA GLU A 384 18.36 -22.98 12.40
C GLU A 384 18.73 -24.10 13.40
N MET A 385 18.34 -25.36 13.11
CA MET A 385 18.70 -26.54 13.92
C MET A 385 20.23 -26.70 14.04
N PHE A 386 20.90 -26.65 12.90
CA PHE A 386 22.37 -26.74 12.86
C PHE A 386 23.02 -25.63 13.69
N THR A 387 22.52 -24.41 13.60
CA THR A 387 23.03 -23.25 14.33
C THR A 387 22.81 -23.41 15.82
N ALA A 388 21.62 -23.78 16.26
CA ALA A 388 21.30 -23.99 17.68
C ALA A 388 22.14 -25.09 18.35
N GLU A 389 22.42 -26.18 17.61
CA GLU A 389 23.34 -27.21 18.11
C GLU A 389 24.79 -26.73 18.15
N THR A 390 25.22 -25.96 17.15
CA THR A 390 26.61 -25.50 17.05
C THR A 390 26.96 -24.49 18.12
N ILE A 391 26.08 -23.54 18.40
CA ILE A 391 26.35 -22.47 19.39
C ILE A 391 26.47 -22.98 20.83
N LYS A 392 25.96 -24.19 21.15
CA LYS A 392 26.16 -24.83 22.44
C LYS A 392 27.63 -25.15 22.74
N GLU A 393 28.45 -25.27 21.70
CA GLU A 393 29.88 -25.53 21.79
C GLU A 393 30.75 -24.28 21.63
N ALA A 394 30.13 -23.11 21.54
CA ALA A 394 30.86 -21.85 21.46
C ALA A 394 31.55 -21.51 22.80
N ASP A 395 32.67 -20.78 22.73
CA ASP A 395 33.47 -20.40 23.91
C ASP A 395 32.91 -19.20 24.70
N HIS A 396 31.87 -18.59 24.17
CA HIS A 396 31.11 -17.50 24.81
C HIS A 396 29.63 -17.58 24.41
N PRO A 397 28.71 -16.90 25.10
CA PRO A 397 27.29 -16.88 24.78
C PRO A 397 27.06 -16.26 23.39
N VAL A 398 26.45 -17.01 22.49
CA VAL A 398 26.02 -16.60 21.16
C VAL A 398 24.54 -16.84 21.03
N TYR A 399 23.85 -15.88 20.45
CA TYR A 399 22.41 -15.98 20.19
C TYR A 399 22.15 -16.07 18.69
N TYR A 400 20.94 -16.46 18.30
CA TYR A 400 20.55 -16.40 16.89
C TYR A 400 19.15 -15.81 16.74
N MET A 401 18.86 -15.34 15.53
CA MET A 401 17.56 -14.83 15.12
C MET A 401 17.31 -15.12 13.65
N VAL A 402 16.08 -15.54 13.33
CA VAL A 402 15.64 -15.68 11.93
C VAL A 402 15.20 -14.30 11.41
N VAL A 403 15.77 -13.89 10.30
CA VAL A 403 15.59 -12.56 9.69
C VAL A 403 14.95 -12.71 8.31
N SER A 404 14.04 -11.81 7.96
CA SER A 404 13.44 -11.79 6.61
C SER A 404 14.51 -11.54 5.55
N GLU A 405 14.64 -12.43 4.57
CA GLU A 405 15.51 -12.26 3.40
C GLU A 405 14.80 -11.60 2.20
N ALA A 406 13.54 -11.18 2.37
CA ALA A 406 12.75 -10.58 1.30
C ALA A 406 13.53 -9.47 0.58
N GLY A 407 13.63 -9.55 -0.74
CA GLY A 407 14.36 -8.60 -1.58
C GLY A 407 15.90 -8.64 -1.48
N ALA A 408 16.52 -9.54 -0.66
CA ALA A 408 17.97 -9.63 -0.55
C ALA A 408 18.63 -10.01 -1.88
N SER A 409 18.00 -10.88 -2.66
CA SER A 409 18.45 -11.26 -4.00
C SER A 409 18.41 -10.06 -4.98
N VAL A 410 17.39 -9.21 -4.86
CA VAL A 410 17.27 -7.99 -5.69
C VAL A 410 18.35 -6.99 -5.34
N TYR A 411 18.59 -6.76 -4.04
CA TYR A 411 19.72 -5.93 -3.59
C TYR A 411 21.05 -6.47 -4.12
N SER A 412 21.34 -7.74 -3.92
CA SER A 412 22.62 -8.33 -4.29
C SER A 412 22.94 -8.19 -5.79
N ALA A 413 21.92 -8.22 -6.66
CA ALA A 413 22.03 -8.01 -8.10
C ALA A 413 22.08 -6.53 -8.51
N SER A 414 21.86 -5.61 -7.60
CA SER A 414 21.79 -4.18 -7.91
C SER A 414 23.16 -3.56 -8.18
N LYS A 415 23.17 -2.45 -8.95
CA LYS A 415 24.39 -1.63 -9.13
C LYS A 415 24.90 -1.06 -7.81
N LEU A 416 23.98 -0.76 -6.86
CA LEU A 416 24.35 -0.25 -5.55
C LEU A 416 25.16 -1.29 -4.78
N ALA A 417 24.71 -2.54 -4.70
CA ALA A 417 25.44 -3.61 -4.04
C ALA A 417 26.80 -3.91 -4.71
N ALA A 418 26.86 -3.81 -6.03
CA ALA A 418 28.13 -3.94 -6.77
C ALA A 418 29.14 -2.83 -6.42
N THR A 419 28.65 -1.63 -6.14
CA THR A 419 29.50 -0.50 -5.73
C THR A 419 29.90 -0.60 -4.25
N GLU A 420 28.98 -1.01 -3.36
CA GLU A 420 29.25 -1.15 -1.92
C GLU A 420 30.17 -2.35 -1.60
N LEU A 421 30.06 -3.41 -2.38
CA LEU A 421 30.74 -4.70 -2.15
C LEU A 421 31.36 -5.21 -3.46
N PRO A 422 32.34 -4.49 -4.04
CA PRO A 422 32.90 -4.83 -5.35
C PRO A 422 33.63 -6.17 -5.38
N ASP A 423 34.24 -6.57 -4.26
CA ASP A 423 35.06 -7.79 -4.14
C ASP A 423 34.24 -9.06 -3.85
N LEU A 424 32.92 -8.92 -3.63
CA LEU A 424 32.05 -10.03 -3.31
C LEU A 424 31.18 -10.44 -4.49
N ASP A 425 30.95 -11.75 -4.63
CA ASP A 425 29.97 -12.27 -5.57
C ASP A 425 28.53 -12.00 -5.14
N LEU A 426 27.61 -12.16 -6.05
CA LEU A 426 26.17 -11.95 -5.86
C LEU A 426 25.62 -12.64 -4.61
N THR A 427 26.03 -13.89 -4.35
CA THR A 427 25.46 -14.70 -3.29
C THR A 427 25.97 -14.30 -1.91
N LEU A 428 27.23 -13.89 -1.82
CA LEU A 428 27.82 -13.37 -0.59
C LEU A 428 27.30 -11.96 -0.22
N ARG A 429 26.96 -11.12 -1.21
CA ARG A 429 26.31 -9.82 -0.96
C ARG A 429 24.95 -9.99 -0.28
N SER A 430 24.19 -11.05 -0.63
CA SER A 430 22.93 -11.38 0.03
C SER A 430 23.14 -11.68 1.52
N ALA A 431 24.13 -12.50 1.86
CA ALA A 431 24.45 -12.82 3.26
C ALA A 431 24.86 -11.55 4.05
N VAL A 432 25.66 -10.66 3.45
CA VAL A 432 25.99 -9.38 4.08
C VAL A 432 24.74 -8.54 4.36
N SER A 433 23.80 -8.48 3.40
CA SER A 433 22.54 -7.76 3.59
C SER A 433 21.72 -8.36 4.75
N ILE A 434 21.65 -9.68 4.87
CA ILE A 434 20.96 -10.36 5.97
C ILE A 434 21.58 -10.00 7.34
N ALA A 435 22.92 -9.88 7.41
CA ALA A 435 23.58 -9.43 8.63
C ALA A 435 23.22 -8.00 9.01
N ARG A 436 23.33 -7.08 8.04
CA ARG A 436 23.05 -5.66 8.24
C ARG A 436 21.60 -5.37 8.56
N ARG A 437 20.65 -6.19 8.06
CA ARG A 437 19.20 -6.07 8.42
C ARG A 437 18.95 -6.33 9.89
N LEU A 438 19.70 -7.21 10.53
CA LEU A 438 19.58 -7.40 11.98
C LEU A 438 20.12 -6.18 12.73
N GLN A 439 21.20 -5.57 12.24
CA GLN A 439 21.79 -4.39 12.88
C GLN A 439 20.90 -3.16 12.73
N ASP A 440 20.41 -2.87 11.54
CA ASP A 440 19.42 -1.81 11.26
C ASP A 440 18.55 -2.16 10.04
N PRO A 441 17.33 -2.67 10.26
CA PRO A 441 16.42 -3.05 9.19
C PRO A 441 16.09 -1.90 8.24
N LEU A 442 15.83 -0.70 8.78
CA LEU A 442 15.47 0.46 7.97
C LEU A 442 16.63 0.88 7.07
N ALA A 443 17.83 1.03 7.62
CA ALA A 443 19.01 1.48 6.87
C ALA A 443 19.40 0.53 5.73
N GLU A 444 19.10 -0.76 5.87
CA GLU A 444 19.40 -1.76 4.83
C GLU A 444 18.24 -1.90 3.82
N LEU A 445 16.99 -1.97 4.28
CA LEU A 445 15.83 -2.19 3.41
C LEU A 445 15.54 -1.01 2.48
N VAL A 446 15.89 0.21 2.85
CA VAL A 446 15.74 1.40 1.97
C VAL A 446 16.58 1.31 0.68
N LYS A 447 17.58 0.42 0.64
CA LYS A 447 18.41 0.16 -0.54
C LYS A 447 17.71 -0.68 -1.61
N ILE A 448 16.55 -1.26 -1.26
CA ILE A 448 15.77 -2.15 -2.10
C ILE A 448 14.54 -1.38 -2.61
N GLU A 449 14.18 -1.60 -3.86
CA GLU A 449 12.91 -1.10 -4.37
C GLU A 449 11.75 -1.70 -3.56
N PRO A 450 10.86 -0.89 -2.92
CA PRO A 450 9.89 -1.40 -1.95
C PRO A 450 8.97 -2.49 -2.50
N LYS A 451 8.58 -2.40 -3.78
CA LYS A 451 7.76 -3.43 -4.43
C LYS A 451 8.49 -4.78 -4.65
N ALA A 452 9.81 -4.82 -4.50
CA ALA A 452 10.58 -6.07 -4.53
C ALA A 452 10.64 -6.77 -3.16
N ILE A 453 10.19 -6.09 -2.10
CA ILE A 453 10.01 -6.67 -0.77
C ILE A 453 8.67 -7.39 -0.76
N GLY A 454 8.65 -8.70 -0.51
CA GLY A 454 7.42 -9.48 -0.42
C GLY A 454 6.65 -9.14 0.86
N VAL A 455 5.59 -8.36 0.74
CA VAL A 455 4.78 -7.89 1.88
C VAL A 455 3.33 -8.36 1.84
N GLY A 456 2.95 -9.11 0.81
CA GLY A 456 1.60 -9.67 0.72
C GLY A 456 1.33 -10.55 -0.48
N GLN A 457 0.30 -11.36 -0.36
CA GLN A 457 -0.22 -12.20 -1.43
C GLN A 457 -0.85 -11.30 -2.52
N TYR A 458 -0.81 -11.72 -3.78
CA TYR A 458 -1.32 -10.96 -4.93
C TYR A 458 -0.57 -9.64 -5.27
N GLN A 459 0.56 -9.35 -4.64
CA GLN A 459 1.33 -8.12 -4.87
C GLN A 459 1.68 -7.91 -6.36
N HIS A 460 1.92 -8.99 -7.12
CA HIS A 460 2.23 -8.94 -8.56
C HIS A 460 0.99 -8.72 -9.45
N ASP A 461 -0.22 -8.88 -8.92
CA ASP A 461 -1.47 -8.65 -9.66
C ASP A 461 -2.02 -7.23 -9.50
N MET A 462 -1.38 -6.42 -8.66
CA MET A 462 -1.75 -5.03 -8.43
C MET A 462 -1.30 -4.11 -9.57
N PRO A 463 -1.95 -2.94 -9.75
CA PRO A 463 -1.42 -1.86 -10.59
C PRO A 463 -0.05 -1.41 -10.07
N GLN A 464 1.03 -1.81 -10.78
CA GLN A 464 2.42 -1.69 -10.30
C GLN A 464 2.87 -0.25 -10.04
N LYS A 465 2.32 0.73 -10.76
CA LYS A 465 2.60 2.15 -10.51
C LYS A 465 2.04 2.59 -9.16
N LYS A 466 0.74 2.35 -8.92
CA LYS A 466 0.07 2.71 -7.66
C LYS A 466 0.67 1.99 -6.46
N LEU A 467 0.99 0.69 -6.63
CA LEU A 467 1.70 -0.08 -5.60
C LEU A 467 3.05 0.55 -5.26
N GLY A 468 3.85 0.92 -6.28
CA GLY A 468 5.14 1.58 -6.09
C GLY A 468 4.99 2.87 -5.30
N GLU A 469 4.09 3.76 -5.71
CA GLU A 469 3.81 5.04 -5.05
C GLU A 469 3.38 4.85 -3.60
N THR A 470 2.49 3.89 -3.32
CA THR A 470 2.03 3.58 -1.96
C THR A 470 3.19 3.11 -1.07
N LEU A 471 3.98 2.13 -1.55
CA LEU A 471 5.07 1.57 -0.75
C LEU A 471 6.26 2.55 -0.61
N ASP A 472 6.56 3.36 -1.61
CA ASP A 472 7.56 4.43 -1.53
C ASP A 472 7.17 5.46 -0.47
N GLY A 473 5.89 5.83 -0.40
CA GLY A 473 5.37 6.69 0.66
C GLY A 473 5.59 6.12 2.06
N VAL A 474 5.38 4.82 2.26
CA VAL A 474 5.64 4.15 3.55
C VAL A 474 7.12 4.24 3.93
N VAL A 475 8.03 4.00 2.98
CA VAL A 475 9.48 4.12 3.24
C VAL A 475 9.85 5.55 3.62
N GLU A 476 9.32 6.54 2.90
CA GLU A 476 9.53 7.96 3.18
C GLU A 476 9.04 8.31 4.60
N ASP A 477 7.82 7.91 4.95
CA ASP A 477 7.23 8.17 6.26
C ASP A 477 8.05 7.52 7.40
N CYS A 478 8.51 6.27 7.22
CA CYS A 478 9.37 5.58 8.19
C CYS A 478 10.71 6.31 8.39
N VAL A 479 11.39 6.65 7.30
CA VAL A 479 12.69 7.34 7.37
C VAL A 479 12.55 8.72 8.04
N ASN A 480 11.53 9.49 7.70
CA ASN A 480 11.32 10.81 8.28
C ASN A 480 10.82 10.74 9.74
N SER A 481 10.15 9.67 10.14
CA SER A 481 9.75 9.47 11.55
C SER A 481 10.94 9.12 12.45
N VAL A 482 11.89 8.31 11.95
CA VAL A 482 13.12 7.94 12.67
C VAL A 482 14.13 9.08 12.62
N GLY A 483 14.25 9.75 11.48
CA GLY A 483 15.30 10.70 11.18
C GLY A 483 16.59 10.01 10.71
N ALA A 484 17.45 10.76 10.04
CA ALA A 484 18.72 10.25 9.51
C ALA A 484 19.91 11.01 10.09
N ASP A 485 20.92 10.28 10.55
CA ASP A 485 22.19 10.86 10.96
C ASP A 485 22.96 11.35 9.72
N LEU A 486 23.25 12.65 9.68
CA LEU A 486 23.88 13.30 8.54
C LEU A 486 25.30 12.79 8.28
N ASN A 487 25.99 12.34 9.33
CA ASN A 487 27.38 11.89 9.25
C ASN A 487 27.51 10.40 8.86
N THR A 488 26.50 9.58 9.11
CA THR A 488 26.55 8.13 8.88
C THR A 488 25.61 7.64 7.79
N ALA A 489 24.54 8.38 7.49
CA ALA A 489 23.51 7.95 6.53
C ALA A 489 24.06 7.71 5.12
N SER A 490 23.64 6.60 4.52
CA SER A 490 23.96 6.29 3.11
C SER A 490 23.20 7.21 2.14
N PRO A 491 23.68 7.37 0.88
CA PRO A 491 22.94 8.11 -0.13
C PRO A 491 21.52 7.55 -0.36
N ALA A 492 21.33 6.23 -0.22
CA ALA A 492 20.03 5.58 -0.34
C ALA A 492 19.07 6.00 0.78
N LEU A 493 19.55 6.04 2.03
CA LEU A 493 18.75 6.52 3.17
C LEU A 493 18.43 8.00 3.04
N LEU A 494 19.43 8.84 2.71
CA LEU A 494 19.24 10.28 2.50
C LEU A 494 18.23 10.59 1.40
N SER A 495 18.15 9.78 0.34
CA SER A 495 17.18 9.98 -0.76
C SER A 495 15.72 9.78 -0.36
N ARG A 496 15.46 9.22 0.82
CA ARG A 496 14.13 9.07 1.42
C ARG A 496 13.80 10.17 2.43
N VAL A 497 14.75 11.05 2.70
CA VAL A 497 14.50 12.22 3.55
C VAL A 497 13.76 13.29 2.75
N SER A 498 12.71 13.83 3.35
CA SER A 498 11.87 14.90 2.81
C SER A 498 12.72 16.02 2.18
N GLY A 499 12.39 16.43 0.97
CA GLY A 499 13.03 17.54 0.26
C GLY A 499 14.43 17.25 -0.34
N LEU A 500 14.99 16.04 -0.17
CA LEU A 500 16.26 15.65 -0.75
C LEU A 500 16.05 14.85 -2.06
N ASN A 501 16.86 15.17 -3.07
CA ASN A 501 16.91 14.40 -4.31
C ASN A 501 18.27 13.69 -4.45
N ALA A 502 18.35 12.71 -5.34
CA ALA A 502 19.54 11.88 -5.50
C ALA A 502 20.86 12.65 -5.78
N PRO A 503 20.89 13.72 -6.60
CA PRO A 503 22.09 14.54 -6.75
C PRO A 503 22.53 15.24 -5.46
N VAL A 504 21.61 15.78 -4.68
CA VAL A 504 21.90 16.44 -3.41
C VAL A 504 22.41 15.43 -2.39
N CYS A 505 21.83 14.23 -2.31
CA CYS A 505 22.28 13.17 -1.42
C CYS A 505 23.74 12.77 -1.68
N LYS A 506 24.13 12.64 -2.96
CA LYS A 506 25.52 12.40 -3.35
C LYS A 506 26.44 13.56 -2.93
N ASN A 507 25.99 14.80 -3.11
CA ASN A 507 26.76 15.97 -2.71
C ASN A 507 26.92 16.07 -1.19
N ILE A 508 25.93 15.66 -0.39
CA ILE A 508 26.05 15.60 1.07
C ILE A 508 27.17 14.62 1.46
N VAL A 509 27.19 13.44 0.85
CA VAL A 509 28.20 12.41 1.14
C VAL A 509 29.60 12.90 0.69
N ALA A 510 29.72 13.41 -0.53
CA ALA A 510 30.97 13.97 -1.02
C ALA A 510 31.48 15.11 -0.13
N TYR A 511 30.59 16.01 0.31
CA TYR A 511 30.94 17.11 1.19
C TYR A 511 31.60 16.65 2.50
N ARG A 512 30.98 15.62 3.17
CA ARG A 512 31.54 15.09 4.42
C ARG A 512 32.83 14.29 4.22
N GLU A 513 33.01 13.66 3.06
CA GLU A 513 34.27 12.97 2.72
C GLU A 513 35.41 13.98 2.48
N GLU A 514 35.12 15.11 1.87
CA GLU A 514 36.11 16.17 1.55
C GLU A 514 36.41 17.10 2.74
N ASN A 515 35.40 17.46 3.53
CA ASN A 515 35.48 18.49 4.57
C ASN A 515 35.42 17.93 6.00
N GLY A 516 35.27 16.62 6.15
CA GLY A 516 35.01 15.97 7.44
C GLY A 516 33.55 15.97 7.86
N ALA A 517 33.28 15.41 9.03
CA ALA A 517 31.93 15.30 9.58
C ALA A 517 31.26 16.67 9.77
N PHE A 518 29.96 16.74 9.48
CA PHE A 518 29.15 17.93 9.78
C PHE A 518 29.16 18.20 11.28
N SER A 519 29.45 19.43 11.68
CA SER A 519 29.42 19.88 13.06
C SER A 519 28.09 20.51 13.46
N SER A 520 27.22 20.81 12.50
CA SER A 520 25.90 21.38 12.72
C SER A 520 24.99 21.20 11.50
N ARG A 521 23.67 21.24 11.72
CA ARG A 521 22.69 21.28 10.61
C ARG A 521 22.88 22.48 9.69
N ALA A 522 23.34 23.61 10.21
CA ALA A 522 23.54 24.82 9.41
C ALA A 522 24.55 24.65 8.28
N GLU A 523 25.50 23.72 8.44
CA GLU A 523 26.48 23.41 7.40
C GLU A 523 25.92 22.79 6.13
N LEU A 524 24.72 22.20 6.20
CA LEU A 524 23.99 21.76 5.01
C LEU A 524 23.83 22.87 3.95
N LYS A 525 23.73 24.13 4.37
CA LYS A 525 23.64 25.27 3.45
C LYS A 525 24.88 25.46 2.57
N LYS A 526 26.00 24.81 2.92
CA LYS A 526 27.23 24.82 2.14
C LYS A 526 27.28 23.72 1.08
N VAL A 527 26.33 22.74 1.15
CA VAL A 527 26.32 21.62 0.22
C VAL A 527 25.85 22.09 -1.17
N PRO A 528 26.59 21.77 -2.24
CA PRO A 528 26.21 22.17 -3.60
C PRO A 528 24.81 21.62 -4.00
N LYS A 529 24.03 22.49 -4.67
CA LYS A 529 22.63 22.20 -5.14
C LYS A 529 21.59 22.03 -4.04
N LEU A 530 21.92 22.19 -2.77
CA LEU A 530 20.96 22.21 -1.68
C LEU A 530 20.47 23.67 -1.50
N GLY A 531 19.33 23.98 -2.12
CA GLY A 531 18.72 25.32 -2.04
C GLY A 531 17.96 25.57 -0.73
N PRO A 532 17.53 26.82 -0.49
CA PRO A 532 16.82 27.19 0.74
C PRO A 532 15.56 26.35 1.00
N LYS A 533 14.76 26.08 -0.04
CA LYS A 533 13.54 25.26 0.08
C LYS A 533 13.85 23.80 0.44
N ALA A 534 14.88 23.21 -0.17
CA ALA A 534 15.32 21.86 0.17
C ALA A 534 15.84 21.80 1.61
N PHE A 535 16.57 22.82 2.06
CA PHE A 535 17.00 22.93 3.46
C PHE A 535 15.82 23.00 4.41
N GLU A 536 14.82 23.84 4.14
CA GLU A 536 13.60 23.92 4.93
C GLU A 536 12.91 22.56 5.04
N GLN A 537 12.77 21.85 3.93
CA GLN A 537 12.06 20.56 3.90
C GLN A 537 12.84 19.43 4.62
N CYS A 538 14.18 19.42 4.59
CA CYS A 538 14.96 18.29 5.09
C CYS A 538 15.55 18.50 6.49
N ALA A 539 15.83 19.73 6.90
CA ALA A 539 16.68 20.01 8.06
C ALA A 539 16.13 19.41 9.38
N GLY A 540 14.81 19.40 9.57
CA GLY A 540 14.20 18.84 10.76
C GLY A 540 14.31 17.31 10.87
N PHE A 541 14.51 16.61 9.75
CA PHE A 541 14.63 15.16 9.69
C PHE A 541 16.06 14.63 9.73
N LEU A 542 17.06 15.53 9.65
CA LEU A 542 18.48 15.19 9.73
C LEU A 542 19.00 15.44 11.14
N ARG A 543 19.82 14.55 11.64
CA ARG A 543 20.44 14.60 12.97
C ARG A 543 21.94 14.82 12.86
N VAL A 544 22.50 15.56 13.82
CA VAL A 544 23.95 15.70 14.00
C VAL A 544 24.26 15.48 15.48
N PRO A 545 24.47 14.21 15.90
CA PRO A 545 24.66 13.87 17.31
C PRO A 545 25.83 14.60 17.97
N GLU A 546 26.89 14.84 17.24
CA GLU A 546 28.14 15.49 17.70
C GLU A 546 28.07 17.01 17.69
N SER A 547 26.92 17.61 17.34
CA SER A 547 26.79 19.07 17.29
C SER A 547 26.88 19.68 18.68
N ARG A 548 27.53 20.86 18.73
CA ARG A 548 27.55 21.68 19.93
C ARG A 548 26.18 22.25 20.31
N ASN A 549 25.26 22.31 19.36
CA ASN A 549 23.87 22.70 19.58
C ASN A 549 23.04 21.45 19.82
N PRO A 550 22.55 21.18 21.03
CA PRO A 550 21.76 19.97 21.32
C PRO A 550 20.51 19.83 20.45
N LEU A 551 19.96 20.95 19.95
CA LEU A 551 18.79 20.96 19.08
C LEU A 551 19.07 20.27 17.73
N ASP A 552 20.31 20.22 17.28
CA ASP A 552 20.68 19.54 16.02
C ASP A 552 20.55 18.01 16.12
N ASN A 553 20.50 17.46 17.34
CA ASN A 553 20.22 16.04 17.57
C ASN A 553 18.77 15.76 17.97
N THR A 554 17.84 16.65 17.62
CA THR A 554 16.40 16.50 17.91
C THR A 554 15.56 16.59 16.64
N GLY A 555 14.26 16.29 16.68
CA GLY A 555 13.31 16.56 15.61
C GLY A 555 12.79 18.00 15.58
N VAL A 556 13.31 18.89 16.43
CA VAL A 556 12.93 20.30 16.40
C VAL A 556 13.43 20.93 15.08
N HIS A 557 12.52 21.58 14.37
CA HIS A 557 12.89 22.27 13.12
C HIS A 557 13.73 23.51 13.39
N PRO A 558 14.72 23.86 12.55
CA PRO A 558 15.54 25.07 12.74
C PRO A 558 14.75 26.38 12.88
N GLU A 559 13.58 26.49 12.25
CA GLU A 559 12.67 27.62 12.41
C GLU A 559 12.22 27.82 13.87
N SER A 560 12.05 26.73 14.60
CA SER A 560 11.60 26.72 15.99
C SER A 560 12.74 26.81 17.02
N TYR A 561 14.01 26.92 16.58
CA TYR A 561 15.15 26.98 17.51
C TYR A 561 15.10 28.19 18.44
N LYS A 562 14.60 29.33 17.95
CA LYS A 562 14.41 30.52 18.78
C LYS A 562 13.45 30.24 19.91
N SER A 563 12.25 29.75 19.57
CA SER A 563 11.21 29.44 20.55
C SER A 563 11.63 28.32 21.51
N ALA A 564 12.37 27.30 21.02
CA ALA A 564 12.91 26.25 21.89
C ALA A 564 13.94 26.77 22.91
N LYS A 565 14.83 27.68 22.50
CA LYS A 565 15.80 28.33 23.42
C LYS A 565 15.12 29.25 24.43
N GLU A 566 14.13 30.03 23.98
CA GLU A 566 13.33 30.87 24.87
C GLU A 566 12.53 30.03 25.88
N LEU A 567 11.98 28.88 25.45
CA LEU A 567 11.32 27.91 26.34
C LEU A 567 12.28 27.42 27.43
N LEU A 568 13.50 26.99 27.05
CA LEU A 568 14.50 26.53 28.03
C LEU A 568 14.87 27.62 29.04
N GLY A 569 14.98 28.87 28.59
CA GLY A 569 15.19 30.03 29.48
C GLY A 569 14.01 30.27 30.42
N LEU A 570 12.76 30.23 29.90
CA LEU A 570 11.56 30.35 30.73
C LEU A 570 11.42 29.24 31.74
N LEU A 571 11.90 28.04 31.44
CA LEU A 571 11.91 26.88 32.33
C LEU A 571 13.11 26.85 33.29
N GLU A 572 13.95 27.90 33.28
CA GLU A 572 15.10 28.10 34.18
C GLU A 572 16.16 27.00 34.10
N TYR A 573 16.41 26.50 32.85
CA TYR A 573 17.54 25.60 32.61
C TYR A 573 18.86 26.39 32.59
N SER A 574 19.82 25.87 33.34
CA SER A 574 21.18 26.44 33.36
C SER A 574 21.96 26.18 32.08
N ASP A 575 22.94 27.04 31.73
CA ASP A 575 23.82 26.83 30.59
C ASP A 575 24.51 25.46 30.58
N LYS A 576 24.75 24.87 31.75
CA LYS A 576 25.36 23.55 31.89
C LYS A 576 24.38 22.45 31.48
N GLU A 577 23.12 22.54 31.89
CA GLU A 577 22.04 21.61 31.51
C GLU A 577 21.77 21.72 30.01
N ILE A 578 21.72 22.95 29.46
CA ILE A 578 21.52 23.18 28.04
C ILE A 578 22.65 22.54 27.22
N LYS A 579 23.92 22.73 27.64
CA LYS A 579 25.06 22.13 26.96
C LYS A 579 25.10 20.60 27.06
N SER A 580 24.62 20.04 28.16
CA SER A 580 24.55 18.58 28.31
C SER A 580 23.44 17.93 27.53
N GLY A 581 22.45 18.71 27.07
CA GLY A 581 21.26 18.19 26.36
C GLY A 581 20.33 17.35 27.22
N ASN A 582 20.44 17.40 28.56
CA ASN A 582 19.60 16.63 29.46
C ASN A 582 18.38 17.45 29.91
N PHE A 583 17.23 17.15 29.30
CA PHE A 583 15.94 17.80 29.56
C PHE A 583 14.86 16.80 30.02
N SER A 584 15.24 15.75 30.74
CA SER A 584 14.33 14.65 31.10
C SER A 584 13.11 15.09 31.93
N ASP A 585 13.24 16.20 32.67
CA ASP A 585 12.18 16.78 33.53
C ASP A 585 11.36 17.90 32.85
N ILE A 586 11.62 18.19 31.55
CA ILE A 586 11.01 19.31 30.82
C ILE A 586 9.48 19.25 30.85
N GLN A 587 8.89 18.06 30.73
CA GLN A 587 7.44 17.89 30.79
C GLN A 587 6.84 18.31 32.14
N GLN A 588 7.53 18.04 33.24
CA GLN A 588 7.11 18.42 34.57
C GLN A 588 7.19 19.95 34.75
N ARG A 589 8.31 20.57 34.32
CA ARG A 589 8.50 22.03 34.38
C ARG A 589 7.46 22.77 33.53
N VAL A 590 7.15 22.26 32.31
CA VAL A 590 6.10 22.82 31.43
C VAL A 590 4.72 22.74 32.08
N LYS A 591 4.37 21.60 32.67
CA LYS A 591 3.10 21.44 33.42
C LYS A 591 2.99 22.40 34.59
N ALA A 592 4.08 22.59 35.37
CA ALA A 592 4.13 23.49 36.50
C ALA A 592 3.92 24.97 36.15
N LYS A 593 4.46 25.41 34.99
CA LYS A 593 4.31 26.80 34.50
C LYS A 593 3.04 27.02 33.63
N GLY A 594 2.37 25.95 33.20
CA GLY A 594 1.15 25.98 32.40
C GLY A 594 1.42 26.03 30.91
N THR A 595 1.06 24.93 30.20
CA THR A 595 1.34 24.73 28.76
C THR A 595 0.75 25.86 27.90
N LYS A 596 -0.49 26.27 28.17
CA LYS A 596 -1.14 27.33 27.36
C LYS A 596 -0.44 28.69 27.54
N SER A 597 -0.10 29.06 28.79
CA SER A 597 0.60 30.29 29.07
C SER A 597 1.96 30.37 28.41
N LEU A 598 2.70 29.26 28.37
CA LEU A 598 3.99 29.16 27.66
C LEU A 598 3.83 29.29 26.16
N ALA A 599 2.83 28.65 25.56
CA ALA A 599 2.53 28.77 24.12
C ALA A 599 2.22 30.21 23.74
N ASP A 600 1.37 30.90 24.52
CA ASP A 600 1.01 32.29 24.28
C ASP A 600 2.23 33.25 24.40
N VAL A 601 3.11 33.05 25.39
CA VAL A 601 4.34 33.84 25.57
C VAL A 601 5.33 33.62 24.42
N LEU A 602 5.45 32.38 23.94
CA LEU A 602 6.36 32.02 22.85
C LEU A 602 5.80 32.36 21.47
N GLY A 603 4.52 32.72 21.36
CA GLY A 603 3.84 33.00 20.10
C GLY A 603 3.76 31.78 19.17
N ILE A 604 3.66 30.58 19.73
CA ILE A 604 3.53 29.31 18.98
C ILE A 604 2.26 28.57 19.39
N GLY A 605 1.76 27.70 18.51
CA GLY A 605 0.61 26.87 18.86
C GLY A 605 0.94 25.76 19.84
N LEU A 606 -0.11 25.23 20.48
CA LEU A 606 0.02 24.08 21.41
C LEU A 606 0.64 22.85 20.76
N PRO A 607 0.28 22.44 19.50
CA PRO A 607 0.92 21.31 18.85
C PRO A 607 2.44 21.50 18.67
N THR A 608 2.87 22.69 18.29
CA THR A 608 4.30 23.01 18.12
C THR A 608 5.03 22.97 19.46
N LEU A 609 4.44 23.52 20.52
CA LEU A 609 5.03 23.44 21.86
C LEU A 609 5.16 22.00 22.34
N ASP A 610 4.11 21.19 22.20
CA ASP A 610 4.12 19.77 22.59
C ASP A 610 5.20 18.99 21.83
N ASP A 611 5.41 19.27 20.54
CA ASP A 611 6.44 18.63 19.76
C ASP A 611 7.86 19.05 20.23
N ILE A 612 8.08 20.33 20.47
CA ILE A 612 9.36 20.81 21.04
C ILE A 612 9.65 20.12 22.37
N VAL A 613 8.67 20.05 23.24
CA VAL A 613 8.81 19.42 24.59
C VAL A 613 9.10 17.92 24.47
N LYS A 614 8.39 17.20 23.58
CA LYS A 614 8.63 15.77 23.33
C LYS A 614 10.03 15.51 22.81
N GLU A 615 10.48 16.30 21.84
CA GLU A 615 11.79 16.15 21.21
C GLU A 615 12.92 16.51 22.18
N LEU A 616 12.74 17.52 23.01
CA LEU A 616 13.72 17.89 24.03
C LEU A 616 13.79 16.90 25.20
N SER A 617 12.65 16.26 25.56
CA SER A 617 12.63 15.28 26.63
C SER A 617 13.51 14.04 26.35
N LYS A 618 13.72 13.72 25.10
CA LYS A 618 14.55 12.58 24.65
C LYS A 618 15.34 12.95 23.38
N PRO A 619 16.42 13.74 23.47
CA PRO A 619 17.25 14.08 22.33
C PRO A 619 17.78 12.82 21.63
N GLY A 620 17.80 12.81 20.30
CA GLY A 620 18.24 11.65 19.52
C GLY A 620 17.30 10.44 19.57
N ARG A 621 16.05 10.64 20.02
CA ARG A 621 15.06 9.57 20.10
C ARG A 621 14.87 8.84 18.77
N ASP A 622 15.03 7.53 18.82
CA ASP A 622 14.60 6.63 17.77
C ASP A 622 13.26 6.00 18.23
N PRO A 623 12.15 6.20 17.52
CA PRO A 623 10.85 5.64 17.94
C PRO A 623 10.85 4.10 18.01
N ARG A 624 11.80 3.45 17.35
CA ARG A 624 11.98 1.99 17.41
C ARG A 624 12.54 1.48 18.74
N ASP A 625 13.23 2.33 19.50
CA ASP A 625 13.77 1.95 20.82
C ASP A 625 12.66 1.76 21.89
N GLU A 626 11.43 2.22 21.60
CA GLU A 626 10.27 2.02 22.50
C GLU A 626 9.52 0.71 22.21
N LEU A 627 9.86 0.02 21.12
CA LEU A 627 9.29 -1.27 20.79
C LEU A 627 9.99 -2.39 21.56
N PRO A 628 9.33 -3.55 21.77
CA PRO A 628 9.95 -4.69 22.39
C PRO A 628 11.23 -5.09 21.67
N ALA A 629 12.31 -5.35 22.44
CA ALA A 629 13.55 -5.83 21.85
C ALA A 629 13.32 -7.16 21.10
N PRO A 630 14.05 -7.40 19.98
CA PRO A 630 13.95 -8.65 19.26
C PRO A 630 14.25 -9.86 20.15
N MET A 631 13.47 -10.93 19.99
CA MET A 631 13.71 -12.17 20.76
C MET A 631 14.92 -12.90 20.18
N LEU A 632 16.02 -12.86 20.91
CA LEU A 632 17.22 -13.64 20.62
C LEU A 632 17.08 -15.04 21.23
N ARG A 633 17.43 -16.07 20.48
CA ARG A 633 17.30 -17.48 20.87
C ARG A 633 18.66 -18.12 21.10
N SER A 634 18.70 -19.07 22.03
CA SER A 634 19.86 -19.91 22.29
C SER A 634 19.59 -21.41 22.04
N ASP A 635 18.32 -21.80 21.92
CA ASP A 635 17.88 -23.18 21.76
C ASP A 635 16.59 -23.26 20.95
N ILE A 636 16.23 -24.44 20.50
CA ILE A 636 14.96 -24.73 19.79
C ILE A 636 14.16 -25.70 20.66
N LEU A 637 12.88 -25.41 20.83
CA LEU A 637 11.90 -26.34 21.40
C LEU A 637 11.42 -27.30 20.30
N ASP A 638 11.34 -28.60 20.56
CA ASP A 638 10.67 -29.55 19.68
C ASP A 638 9.15 -29.46 19.91
N ILE A 639 8.36 -29.70 18.84
CA ILE A 639 6.90 -29.76 18.93
C ILE A 639 6.43 -30.83 19.93
N LYS A 640 7.23 -31.87 20.15
CA LYS A 640 6.99 -32.95 21.12
C LYS A 640 7.19 -32.51 22.58
N ASP A 641 7.93 -31.42 22.78
CA ASP A 641 8.16 -30.85 24.12
C ASP A 641 7.03 -29.95 24.58
N LEU A 642 6.15 -29.54 23.66
CA LEU A 642 5.00 -28.72 23.93
C LEU A 642 3.91 -29.52 24.67
N LYS A 643 3.43 -28.97 25.79
CA LYS A 643 2.33 -29.51 26.59
C LYS A 643 1.17 -28.51 26.58
N GLU A 644 -0.05 -29.06 26.57
CA GLU A 644 -1.24 -28.23 26.78
C GLU A 644 -1.13 -27.44 28.10
N GLY A 645 -1.50 -26.17 28.05
CA GLY A 645 -1.38 -25.26 29.18
C GLY A 645 0.00 -24.60 29.32
N MET A 646 1.00 -24.95 28.50
CA MET A 646 2.33 -24.35 28.56
C MET A 646 2.25 -22.88 28.11
N GLU A 647 2.82 -21.99 28.90
CA GLU A 647 2.89 -20.55 28.61
C GLU A 647 4.25 -20.23 27.96
N LEU A 648 4.19 -19.55 26.84
CA LEU A 648 5.34 -19.22 26.01
C LEU A 648 5.26 -17.76 25.55
N LYS A 649 6.41 -17.17 25.26
CA LYS A 649 6.48 -15.94 24.49
C LYS A 649 6.65 -16.29 23.02
N GLY A 650 5.88 -15.63 22.16
CA GLY A 650 5.98 -15.82 20.72
C GLY A 650 6.00 -14.48 19.98
N THR A 651 6.45 -14.52 18.75
CA THR A 651 6.44 -13.37 17.84
C THR A 651 5.39 -13.59 16.77
N VAL A 652 4.50 -12.62 16.58
CA VAL A 652 3.48 -12.65 15.53
C VAL A 652 4.17 -12.59 14.17
N ARG A 653 4.04 -13.64 13.36
CA ARG A 653 4.64 -13.71 12.01
C ARG A 653 3.69 -13.29 10.91
N ASN A 654 2.40 -13.60 11.08
CA ASN A 654 1.39 -13.25 10.09
C ASN A 654 0.05 -13.02 10.76
N VAL A 655 -0.72 -12.05 10.25
CA VAL A 655 -2.07 -11.73 10.70
C VAL A 655 -3.02 -11.90 9.51
N ILE A 656 -4.02 -12.75 9.69
CA ILE A 656 -5.01 -13.13 8.68
C ILE A 656 -6.42 -12.94 9.21
N ASP A 657 -7.44 -12.99 8.37
CA ASP A 657 -8.84 -12.68 8.74
C ASP A 657 -9.37 -13.50 9.92
N PHE A 658 -8.94 -14.73 10.08
CA PHE A 658 -9.43 -15.64 11.11
C PHE A 658 -8.47 -15.84 12.29
N GLY A 659 -7.33 -15.16 12.33
CA GLY A 659 -6.39 -15.28 13.43
C GLY A 659 -5.00 -14.73 13.15
N ALA A 660 -4.05 -15.12 14.00
CA ALA A 660 -2.65 -14.76 13.84
C ALA A 660 -1.76 -16.01 13.97
N PHE A 661 -0.74 -16.10 13.13
CA PHE A 661 0.31 -17.09 13.26
C PHE A 661 1.43 -16.53 14.15
N VAL A 662 1.77 -17.28 15.18
CA VAL A 662 2.75 -16.89 16.21
C VAL A 662 3.87 -17.91 16.25
N ASP A 663 5.08 -17.43 16.04
CA ASP A 663 6.30 -18.21 16.22
C ASP A 663 6.66 -18.28 17.70
N ILE A 664 6.54 -19.46 18.27
CA ILE A 664 6.83 -19.75 19.69
C ILE A 664 8.17 -20.47 19.90
N GLY A 665 9.03 -20.50 18.88
CA GLY A 665 10.35 -21.13 18.96
C GLY A 665 10.37 -22.63 18.63
N VAL A 666 9.26 -23.18 18.10
CA VAL A 666 9.21 -24.53 17.52
C VAL A 666 9.19 -24.47 16.01
N HIS A 667 9.34 -25.61 15.33
CA HIS A 667 9.41 -25.67 13.86
C HIS A 667 8.16 -25.24 13.11
N GLN A 668 7.03 -25.09 13.81
CA GLN A 668 5.74 -24.73 13.24
C GLN A 668 5.16 -23.53 13.98
N ASP A 669 4.69 -22.54 13.22
CA ASP A 669 3.97 -21.42 13.81
C ASP A 669 2.64 -21.92 14.41
N GLY A 670 2.36 -21.49 15.63
CA GLY A 670 1.07 -21.76 16.27
C GLY A 670 0.00 -20.76 15.80
N LEU A 671 -1.22 -21.24 15.65
CA LEU A 671 -2.37 -20.40 15.30
C LEU A 671 -3.09 -19.92 16.55
N VAL A 672 -3.18 -18.62 16.73
CA VAL A 672 -4.13 -17.97 17.65
C VAL A 672 -5.36 -17.58 16.82
N HIS A 673 -6.45 -18.32 16.98
CA HIS A 673 -7.71 -18.01 16.30
C HIS A 673 -8.26 -16.66 16.81
N ILE A 674 -9.01 -15.92 15.97
CA ILE A 674 -9.57 -14.60 16.31
C ILE A 674 -10.32 -14.59 17.63
N SER A 675 -11.06 -15.66 17.96
CA SER A 675 -11.76 -15.81 19.24
C SER A 675 -10.84 -16.03 20.45
N GLN A 676 -9.57 -16.27 20.26
CA GLN A 676 -8.57 -16.56 21.29
C GLN A 676 -7.56 -15.42 21.50
N ILE A 677 -7.72 -14.31 20.76
CA ILE A 677 -6.80 -13.16 20.85
C ILE A 677 -7.09 -12.31 22.08
N CYS A 678 -8.35 -11.96 22.30
CA CYS A 678 -8.77 -11.15 23.48
C CYS A 678 -10.22 -11.46 23.88
N ASP A 679 -10.64 -10.93 25.04
CA ASP A 679 -12.02 -11.14 25.57
C ASP A 679 -13.07 -10.26 24.88
N LYS A 680 -12.65 -9.20 24.19
CA LYS A 680 -13.54 -8.32 23.46
C LYS A 680 -13.77 -8.86 22.05
N TYR A 681 -14.98 -8.67 21.54
CA TYR A 681 -15.27 -8.98 20.15
C TYR A 681 -14.47 -8.02 19.23
N ILE A 682 -13.68 -8.59 18.33
CA ILE A 682 -12.94 -7.88 17.30
C ILE A 682 -13.40 -8.36 15.93
N LYS A 683 -13.47 -7.47 14.95
CA LYS A 683 -13.86 -7.82 13.58
C LYS A 683 -12.69 -8.41 12.80
N HIS A 684 -11.49 -7.94 13.10
CA HIS A 684 -10.27 -8.41 12.45
C HIS A 684 -9.12 -8.47 13.47
N PRO A 685 -8.26 -9.52 13.40
CA PRO A 685 -7.13 -9.66 14.33
C PRO A 685 -6.15 -8.48 14.33
N SER A 686 -6.02 -7.75 13.22
CA SER A 686 -5.16 -6.56 13.10
C SER A 686 -5.59 -5.36 13.96
N GLU A 687 -6.79 -5.41 14.57
CA GLU A 687 -7.22 -4.41 15.54
C GLU A 687 -6.42 -4.51 16.86
N VAL A 688 -5.86 -5.70 17.14
CA VAL A 688 -5.16 -6.00 18.40
C VAL A 688 -3.72 -6.43 18.18
N LEU A 689 -3.42 -7.12 17.07
CA LEU A 689 -2.12 -7.73 16.80
C LEU A 689 -1.50 -7.17 15.52
N LYS A 690 -0.17 -7.03 15.56
CA LYS A 690 0.64 -6.64 14.41
C LYS A 690 1.74 -7.67 14.19
N VAL A 691 2.16 -7.82 12.94
CA VAL A 691 3.34 -8.64 12.61
C VAL A 691 4.56 -8.08 13.32
N GLY A 692 5.31 -8.94 14.01
CA GLY A 692 6.45 -8.55 14.84
C GLY A 692 6.13 -8.30 16.31
N ASP A 693 4.86 -8.28 16.72
CA ASP A 693 4.51 -8.16 18.13
C ASP A 693 4.99 -9.38 18.91
N VAL A 694 5.59 -9.13 20.08
CA VAL A 694 5.93 -10.18 21.05
C VAL A 694 4.75 -10.36 21.99
N VAL A 695 4.15 -11.54 21.95
CA VAL A 695 2.93 -11.84 22.70
C VAL A 695 3.15 -13.02 23.65
N ASN A 696 2.47 -13.00 24.79
CA ASN A 696 2.37 -14.17 25.63
C ASN A 696 1.26 -15.06 25.08
N VAL A 697 1.53 -16.34 24.93
CA VAL A 697 0.57 -17.33 24.45
C VAL A 697 0.59 -18.56 25.32
N LYS A 698 -0.54 -19.25 25.39
CA LYS A 698 -0.69 -20.52 26.04
C LYS A 698 -1.07 -21.58 25.03
N VAL A 699 -0.45 -22.74 25.10
CA VAL A 699 -0.74 -23.86 24.21
C VAL A 699 -2.10 -24.45 24.55
N LEU A 700 -3.03 -24.45 23.61
CA LEU A 700 -4.36 -25.07 23.73
C LEU A 700 -4.35 -26.54 23.32
N SER A 701 -3.71 -26.85 22.20
CA SER A 701 -3.57 -28.21 21.69
C SER A 701 -2.39 -28.32 20.74
N VAL A 702 -1.82 -29.50 20.67
CA VAL A 702 -0.71 -29.84 19.77
C VAL A 702 -1.11 -31.11 19.01
N ASP A 703 -1.07 -31.07 17.70
CA ASP A 703 -1.26 -32.23 16.81
C ASP A 703 0.05 -32.46 16.04
N PRO A 704 0.94 -33.33 16.55
CA PRO A 704 2.24 -33.57 15.94
C PRO A 704 2.15 -34.27 14.56
N GLU A 705 1.09 -35.05 14.30
CA GLU A 705 0.91 -35.74 13.03
C GLU A 705 0.55 -34.78 11.90
N LYS A 706 -0.25 -33.75 12.21
CA LYS A 706 -0.65 -32.71 11.27
C LYS A 706 0.20 -31.44 11.33
N ASN A 707 1.22 -31.43 12.18
CA ASN A 707 2.06 -30.26 12.44
C ASN A 707 1.22 -29.01 12.77
N ARG A 708 0.21 -29.15 13.65
CA ARG A 708 -0.67 -28.04 14.04
C ARG A 708 -0.54 -27.73 15.53
N ILE A 709 -0.43 -26.45 15.83
CA ILE A 709 -0.37 -25.93 17.20
C ILE A 709 -1.46 -24.87 17.33
N SER A 710 -2.37 -25.07 18.26
CA SER A 710 -3.39 -24.08 18.60
C SER A 710 -2.98 -23.34 19.87
N LEU A 711 -3.05 -22.02 19.80
CA LEU A 711 -2.62 -21.14 20.87
C LEU A 711 -3.78 -20.24 21.32
N THR A 712 -3.69 -19.73 22.54
CA THR A 712 -4.56 -18.68 23.06
C THR A 712 -3.74 -17.57 23.71
N MET A 713 -4.23 -16.36 23.62
CA MET A 713 -3.75 -15.19 24.37
C MET A 713 -4.68 -14.85 25.55
N ARG A 714 -5.69 -15.69 25.79
CA ARG A 714 -6.63 -15.59 26.91
C ARG A 714 -6.09 -16.45 28.06
N PHE A 715 -5.70 -15.82 29.15
CA PHE A 715 -5.09 -16.46 30.33
C PHE A 715 -6.09 -16.65 31.43
#